data_114ffaf111ef88dfa0252881af9d1721
#
_entry.id   114ffaf111ef88dfa0252881af9d1721
#
_cell.length_a   1.000
_cell.length_b   1.000
_cell.length_c   1.000
_cell.angle_alpha   90.00
_cell.angle_beta   90.00
_cell.angle_gamma   90.00
#
_symmetry.space_group_name_H-M   'P 1'
#
loop_
_entity.id
_entity.type
_entity.pdbx_description
1 polymer ?
#
loop_
_entity_poly.entity_id
_entity_poly.type
_entity_poly.pdbx_seq_one_letter_code
_entity_poly.pdbx_strand_id
1 'polypeptide(L)'
;MSSKLSLQLQNLIQQPEAVLHTFAGMIVDGNVAIDCSGVEAADINESQLQILFGEIREKWDFTQLGESLDPATMSDSLAEKLLNWFQNKPVVKVSNQIINLNDSPSTPSLNIFAQRDRIINEYRSYIESFLKISDSRLKEFVEQELNNGHLWTPPLLQLTPEYQKGRTTSELIAAGILHSDCSQYFRTDKGQPFHFRYHQEQAFEIAHRQENYVVTTGTGSGKSLTYIVPIFDDLIRNPEQNGVRAILVYPMNALINSQEEELKKFLKNVPDTHIRVEKYTGQESQAQKIAIQNDPPQILLTNYVMLELMLSRTHEAKFVESTNLKFLVLDELHTYRGRQGADVAMLIRKLKQRCGQKLIYIGTSATMSTQGDRHDIRKTISDVASKLFGSEVKPNHVIDETLKRSIDRPEPDLVELKAAIANPLPEPSDSQTDLTHFRQHPLPAWIEMNFGLKDDNGHLIRRTPIAISTGATQLAELTGHLVSECEQKLTDVLLWGSRTKGLTFRLHQFISQGGSVYATIEPKDRRYLTLDGQYSTTGDRLLFPIVFCRECGHDYYMVRCDRENHKITPLLPNAIDFDPDNTEIQEGYITLDEPDLWSDEDCDRLPDSWFKVTKRGGREPQQKYIDRIPQKLRILSNGTITDKLTEGIPCWFVKKPFRFCLNCEILHDGRKAEFTKLSRLSSEGRSSATTLLCL
;
A
#
# COMPACT_ATOMS: atom_id res chain seq x y z
N MET A 1 2.82 28.99 19.89
CA MET A 1 4.00 29.16 19.03
C MET A 1 5.22 29.09 19.93
N SER A 2 5.91 27.96 20.03
CA SER A 2 7.21 27.91 20.70
C SER A 2 8.20 28.59 19.76
N SER A 3 8.91 29.61 20.27
CA SER A 3 9.99 30.25 19.52
C SER A 3 11.07 29.18 19.24
N LYS A 4 11.30 28.86 17.98
CA LYS A 4 12.43 28.02 17.58
C LYS A 4 13.73 28.70 18.03
N LEU A 5 14.69 27.92 18.50
CA LEU A 5 16.02 28.43 18.82
C LEU A 5 16.71 28.85 17.53
N SER A 6 17.09 30.10 17.38
CA SER A 6 17.83 30.57 16.22
C SER A 6 19.34 30.44 16.48
N LEU A 7 20.06 29.78 15.55
CA LEU A 7 21.51 29.57 15.58
C LEU A 7 22.14 30.10 14.31
N GLN A 8 23.31 30.72 14.43
CA GLN A 8 24.07 31.14 13.26
C GLN A 8 24.93 29.99 12.74
N LEU A 9 24.82 29.66 11.45
CA LEU A 9 25.58 28.59 10.80
C LEU A 9 27.10 28.87 10.90
N GLN A 10 27.52 30.11 10.80
CA GLN A 10 28.92 30.52 10.95
C GLN A 10 29.54 30.10 12.29
N ASN A 11 28.75 30.16 13.37
CA ASN A 11 29.21 29.74 14.69
C ASN A 11 29.18 28.22 14.85
N LEU A 12 28.25 27.54 14.16
CA LEU A 12 28.17 26.09 14.20
C LEU A 12 29.35 25.42 13.51
N ILE A 13 29.72 25.84 12.30
CA ILE A 13 30.81 25.24 11.53
C ILE A 13 32.20 25.37 12.18
N GLN A 14 32.32 26.24 13.17
CA GLN A 14 33.54 26.41 13.97
C GLN A 14 33.61 25.47 15.19
N GLN A 15 32.55 24.74 15.49
CA GLN A 15 32.47 23.83 16.65
C GLN A 15 33.14 22.48 16.36
N PRO A 16 33.68 21.80 17.40
CA PRO A 16 34.13 20.41 17.28
C PRO A 16 33.01 19.46 16.82
N GLU A 17 33.35 18.40 16.07
CA GLU A 17 32.40 17.43 15.53
C GLU A 17 31.45 16.85 16.58
N ALA A 18 31.92 16.58 17.80
CA ALA A 18 31.07 16.08 18.89
C ALA A 18 29.93 17.04 19.28
N VAL A 19 30.15 18.35 19.12
CA VAL A 19 29.14 19.40 19.38
C VAL A 19 28.17 19.48 18.19
N LEU A 20 28.69 19.33 16.96
CA LEU A 20 27.87 19.34 15.75
C LEU A 20 26.82 18.21 15.74
N HIS A 21 27.16 17.01 16.22
CA HIS A 21 26.21 15.90 16.35
C HIS A 21 25.04 16.21 17.30
N THR A 22 25.26 17.00 18.34
CA THR A 22 24.19 17.42 19.24
C THR A 22 23.21 18.35 18.52
N PHE A 23 23.70 19.26 17.72
CA PHE A 23 22.86 20.17 16.94
C PHE A 23 22.16 19.47 15.78
N ALA A 24 22.77 18.46 15.16
CA ALA A 24 22.14 17.65 14.13
C ALA A 24 20.80 17.04 14.60
N GLY A 25 20.77 16.46 15.80
CA GLY A 25 19.51 15.95 16.38
C GLY A 25 18.45 17.04 16.55
N MET A 26 18.84 18.25 16.98
CA MET A 26 17.91 19.37 17.14
C MET A 26 17.38 19.90 15.79
N ILE A 27 18.18 19.82 14.73
CA ILE A 27 17.80 20.21 13.37
C ILE A 27 16.78 19.20 12.82
N VAL A 28 17.05 17.90 12.99
CA VAL A 28 16.13 16.81 12.56
C VAL A 28 14.77 16.90 13.26
N ASP A 29 14.76 17.27 14.54
CA ASP A 29 13.53 17.44 15.33
C ASP A 29 12.77 18.75 14.98
N GLY A 30 13.30 19.59 14.09
CA GLY A 30 12.67 20.84 13.68
C GLY A 30 12.60 21.92 14.76
N ASN A 31 13.42 21.79 15.82
CA ASN A 31 13.41 22.70 16.99
C ASN A 31 14.33 23.90 16.82
N VAL A 32 15.13 23.94 15.77
CA VAL A 32 16.15 24.96 15.51
C VAL A 32 15.93 25.61 14.16
N ALA A 33 16.05 26.93 14.10
CA ALA A 33 16.17 27.70 12.87
C ALA A 33 17.64 28.15 12.71
N ILE A 34 18.21 27.94 11.52
CA ILE A 34 19.61 28.25 11.21
C ILE A 34 19.66 29.49 10.34
N ASP A 35 20.29 30.54 10.88
CA ASP A 35 20.67 31.76 10.13
C ASP A 35 21.97 31.51 9.37
N CYS A 36 21.92 31.61 8.05
CA CYS A 36 23.03 31.35 7.15
C CYS A 36 23.82 32.64 6.78
N SER A 37 23.50 33.78 7.40
CA SER A 37 24.16 35.07 7.08
C SER A 37 25.67 35.00 7.24
N GLY A 38 26.40 35.45 6.21
CA GLY A 38 27.84 35.52 6.20
C GLY A 38 28.58 34.20 5.97
N VAL A 39 27.86 33.13 5.57
CA VAL A 39 28.47 31.84 5.22
C VAL A 39 28.45 31.64 3.70
N GLU A 40 29.65 31.47 3.12
CA GLU A 40 29.83 31.14 1.71
C GLU A 40 30.06 29.63 1.51
N ALA A 41 29.92 29.18 0.27
CA ALA A 41 30.11 27.77 -0.09
C ALA A 41 31.49 27.21 0.33
N ALA A 42 32.51 28.04 0.39
CA ALA A 42 33.86 27.64 0.79
C ALA A 42 34.03 27.42 2.30
N ASP A 43 33.15 28.00 3.12
CA ASP A 43 33.27 28.00 4.58
C ASP A 43 32.84 26.71 5.24
N ILE A 44 32.01 25.89 4.56
CA ILE A 44 31.50 24.64 5.07
C ILE A 44 32.01 23.46 4.22
N ASN A 45 32.62 22.48 4.87
CA ASN A 45 33.13 21.28 4.20
C ASN A 45 32.12 20.12 4.17
N GLU A 46 32.45 19.08 3.42
CA GLU A 46 31.54 17.93 3.19
C GLU A 46 31.29 17.11 4.47
N SER A 47 32.28 16.99 5.35
CA SER A 47 32.12 16.32 6.65
C SER A 47 31.13 17.06 7.54
N GLN A 48 31.18 18.38 7.59
CA GLN A 48 30.26 19.22 8.35
C GLN A 48 28.85 19.17 7.79
N LEU A 49 28.70 19.16 6.46
CA LEU A 49 27.41 18.94 5.82
C LEU A 49 26.81 17.57 6.18
N GLN A 50 27.65 16.53 6.15
CA GLN A 50 27.21 15.17 6.51
C GLN A 50 26.80 15.07 7.99
N ILE A 51 27.52 15.72 8.91
CA ILE A 51 27.17 15.70 10.32
C ILE A 51 25.87 16.48 10.58
N LEU A 52 25.73 17.69 10.05
CA LEU A 52 24.59 18.57 10.35
C LEU A 52 23.30 18.15 9.64
N PHE A 53 23.39 17.73 8.39
CA PHE A 53 22.23 17.52 7.52
C PHE A 53 22.15 16.10 6.94
N GLY A 54 23.08 15.20 7.30
CA GLY A 54 23.14 13.85 6.73
C GLY A 54 21.89 13.05 6.95
N GLU A 55 21.29 13.11 8.13
CA GLU A 55 20.06 12.38 8.45
C GLU A 55 18.84 12.92 7.66
N ILE A 56 18.75 14.25 7.48
CA ILE A 56 17.71 14.87 6.63
C ILE A 56 17.95 14.49 5.16
N ARG A 57 19.20 14.51 4.71
CA ARG A 57 19.59 14.07 3.37
C ARG A 57 19.27 12.62 3.11
N GLU A 58 19.49 11.72 4.08
CA GLU A 58 19.13 10.31 3.98
C GLU A 58 17.63 10.11 3.82
N LYS A 59 16.84 10.91 4.51
CA LYS A 59 15.38 10.90 4.42
C LYS A 59 14.83 11.64 3.20
N TRP A 60 15.65 12.41 2.48
CA TRP A 60 15.23 13.32 1.39
C TRP A 60 14.12 14.30 1.82
N ASP A 61 14.17 14.75 3.06
CA ASP A 61 13.15 15.61 3.65
C ASP A 61 13.47 17.08 3.42
N PHE A 62 13.21 17.56 2.20
CA PHE A 62 13.39 18.97 1.82
C PHE A 62 12.49 19.91 2.62
N THR A 63 11.37 19.44 3.16
CA THR A 63 10.47 20.26 3.97
C THR A 63 11.14 20.58 5.30
N GLN A 64 11.69 19.58 5.97
CA GLN A 64 12.43 19.77 7.23
C GLN A 64 13.66 20.67 7.03
N LEU A 65 14.38 20.50 5.92
CA LEU A 65 15.51 21.37 5.59
C LEU A 65 15.06 22.83 5.41
N GLY A 66 13.99 23.07 4.66
CA GLY A 66 13.43 24.41 4.44
C GLY A 66 12.82 25.05 5.69
N GLU A 67 12.37 24.23 6.65
CA GLU A 67 11.90 24.72 7.96
C GLU A 67 13.04 25.06 8.92
N SER A 68 14.21 24.47 8.72
CA SER A 68 15.40 24.64 9.59
C SER A 68 16.40 25.65 9.07
N LEU A 69 16.45 25.87 7.75
CA LEU A 69 17.29 26.90 7.14
C LEU A 69 16.44 28.13 6.79
N ASP A 70 16.96 29.34 7.06
CA ASP A 70 16.33 30.57 6.62
C ASP A 70 16.81 30.95 5.21
N PRO A 71 15.98 30.76 4.14
CA PRO A 71 16.39 31.03 2.76
C PRO A 71 16.74 32.51 2.53
N ALA A 72 16.20 33.43 3.33
CA ALA A 72 16.45 34.87 3.18
C ALA A 72 17.86 35.28 3.61
N THR A 73 18.54 34.42 4.39
CA THR A 73 19.90 34.66 4.91
C THR A 73 20.99 33.90 4.15
N MET A 74 20.60 33.05 3.19
CA MET A 74 21.51 32.17 2.47
C MET A 74 22.09 32.83 1.22
N SER A 75 23.40 32.72 1.02
CA SER A 75 24.03 33.17 -0.24
C SER A 75 23.72 32.18 -1.38
N ASP A 76 23.69 32.68 -2.62
CA ASP A 76 23.45 31.85 -3.81
C ASP A 76 24.49 30.72 -3.93
N SER A 77 25.76 30.97 -3.58
CA SER A 77 26.84 29.99 -3.60
C SER A 77 26.63 28.86 -2.59
N LEU A 78 26.12 29.17 -1.40
CA LEU A 78 25.80 28.19 -0.37
C LEU A 78 24.57 27.39 -0.74
N ALA A 79 23.55 28.03 -1.29
CA ALA A 79 22.33 27.37 -1.75
C ALA A 79 22.63 26.35 -2.87
N GLU A 80 23.46 26.71 -3.84
CA GLU A 80 23.91 25.84 -4.92
C GLU A 80 24.73 24.66 -4.39
N LYS A 81 25.62 24.89 -3.44
CA LYS A 81 26.41 23.82 -2.80
C LYS A 81 25.52 22.83 -2.03
N LEU A 82 24.59 23.31 -1.24
CA LEU A 82 23.65 22.48 -0.52
C LEU A 82 22.79 21.65 -1.48
N LEU A 83 22.24 22.27 -2.53
CA LEU A 83 21.44 21.59 -3.53
C LEU A 83 22.25 20.48 -4.23
N ASN A 84 23.46 20.80 -4.68
CA ASN A 84 24.36 19.83 -5.30
C ASN A 84 24.74 18.70 -4.35
N TRP A 85 24.99 19.02 -3.08
CA TRP A 85 25.32 18.01 -2.07
C TRP A 85 24.13 17.09 -1.77
N PHE A 86 22.90 17.62 -1.71
CA PHE A 86 21.69 16.82 -1.55
C PHE A 86 21.43 15.93 -2.78
N GLN A 87 21.69 16.41 -3.99
CA GLN A 87 21.47 15.65 -5.23
C GLN A 87 22.55 14.57 -5.47
N ASN A 88 23.80 14.83 -5.06
CA ASN A 88 24.94 13.92 -5.26
C ASN A 88 25.12 12.96 -4.07
N LYS A 89 24.17 12.05 -3.83
CA LYS A 89 24.40 10.97 -2.85
C LYS A 89 25.65 10.17 -3.23
N PRO A 90 26.58 9.89 -2.29
CA PRO A 90 27.60 8.90 -2.55
C PRO A 90 26.92 7.55 -2.81
N VAL A 91 27.09 7.04 -4.01
CA VAL A 91 26.64 5.68 -4.36
C VAL A 91 27.40 4.73 -3.44
N VAL A 92 26.70 4.12 -2.50
CA VAL A 92 27.22 3.01 -1.72
C VAL A 92 27.61 1.95 -2.74
N LYS A 93 28.92 1.70 -2.90
CA LYS A 93 29.44 0.65 -3.77
C LYS A 93 29.03 -0.71 -3.19
N VAL A 94 27.87 -1.21 -3.61
CA VAL A 94 27.56 -2.62 -3.52
C VAL A 94 28.09 -3.23 -4.81
N SER A 95 29.20 -3.98 -4.66
CA SER A 95 29.84 -4.87 -5.65
C SER A 95 29.73 -4.49 -7.15
N ASN A 96 30.87 -3.97 -7.66
CA ASN A 96 31.37 -4.09 -9.04
C ASN A 96 30.39 -4.29 -10.21
N GLN A 97 29.44 -3.38 -10.41
CA GLN A 97 28.96 -3.03 -11.76
C GLN A 97 28.57 -1.56 -11.76
N ILE A 98 29.44 -0.73 -12.32
CA ILE A 98 29.17 0.69 -12.57
C ILE A 98 28.22 0.75 -13.77
N ILE A 99 26.96 1.13 -13.52
CA ILE A 99 26.07 1.56 -14.62
C ILE A 99 26.33 3.07 -14.80
N ASN A 100 27.08 3.44 -15.80
CA ASN A 100 27.26 4.81 -16.24
C ASN A 100 25.93 5.33 -16.82
N LEU A 101 25.26 6.25 -16.15
CA LEU A 101 24.02 6.89 -16.59
C LEU A 101 24.22 7.96 -17.70
N ASN A 102 25.41 8.14 -18.23
CA ASN A 102 25.73 9.17 -19.22
C ASN A 102 25.86 8.69 -20.68
N ASP A 103 25.61 7.43 -20.96
CA ASP A 103 25.59 6.95 -22.34
C ASP A 103 24.15 6.78 -22.83
N SER A 104 23.61 7.80 -23.51
CA SER A 104 22.51 7.57 -24.47
C SER A 104 23.09 6.96 -25.73
N PRO A 105 22.59 5.83 -26.26
CA PRO A 105 21.22 5.63 -26.69
C PRO A 105 20.68 4.22 -26.44
N SER A 106 19.37 4.10 -26.41
CA SER A 106 18.57 2.93 -26.09
C SER A 106 18.49 2.66 -24.58
N THR A 107 17.43 3.21 -23.94
CA THR A 107 16.98 2.77 -22.63
C THR A 107 16.98 1.24 -22.58
N PRO A 108 17.78 0.58 -21.71
CA PRO A 108 17.66 -0.84 -21.53
C PRO A 108 16.24 -1.12 -21.11
N SER A 109 15.54 -1.99 -21.83
CA SER A 109 14.17 -2.37 -21.48
C SER A 109 14.19 -2.89 -20.05
N LEU A 110 13.49 -2.21 -19.16
CA LEU A 110 13.45 -2.56 -17.74
C LEU A 110 12.95 -4.01 -17.61
N ASN A 111 13.81 -4.91 -17.16
CA ASN A 111 13.40 -6.28 -16.86
C ASN A 111 12.69 -6.28 -15.50
N ILE A 112 11.36 -6.17 -15.54
CA ILE A 112 10.52 -6.10 -14.35
C ILE A 112 10.62 -7.35 -13.47
N PHE A 113 10.91 -8.53 -14.05
CA PHE A 113 11.07 -9.77 -13.29
C PHE A 113 12.36 -9.75 -12.49
N ALA A 114 13.48 -9.39 -13.13
CA ALA A 114 14.76 -9.25 -12.44
C ALA A 114 14.74 -8.15 -11.37
N GLN A 115 14.07 -7.04 -11.64
CA GLN A 115 13.89 -5.98 -10.65
C GLN A 115 13.04 -6.45 -9.46
N ARG A 116 11.96 -7.16 -9.72
CA ARG A 116 11.13 -7.78 -8.67
C ARG A 116 11.95 -8.73 -7.80
N ASP A 117 12.74 -9.62 -8.41
CA ASP A 117 13.55 -10.59 -7.68
C ASP A 117 14.59 -9.88 -6.81
N ARG A 118 15.19 -8.82 -7.33
CA ARG A 118 16.10 -7.98 -6.56
C ARG A 118 15.41 -7.37 -5.33
N ILE A 119 14.23 -6.74 -5.51
CA ILE A 119 13.47 -6.12 -4.41
C ILE A 119 13.11 -7.16 -3.33
N ILE A 120 12.65 -8.35 -3.73
CA ILE A 120 12.31 -9.41 -2.78
C ILE A 120 13.54 -9.92 -2.03
N ASN A 121 14.67 -10.10 -2.71
CA ASN A 121 15.92 -10.54 -2.07
C ASN A 121 16.47 -9.48 -1.10
N GLU A 122 16.41 -8.21 -1.46
CA GLU A 122 16.82 -7.11 -0.58
C GLU A 122 15.90 -7.02 0.65
N TYR A 123 14.59 -7.14 0.47
CA TYR A 123 13.63 -7.17 1.57
C TYR A 123 13.83 -8.38 2.49
N ARG A 124 14.10 -9.55 1.92
CA ARG A 124 14.47 -10.76 2.67
C ARG A 124 15.72 -10.53 3.52
N SER A 125 16.80 -10.05 2.92
CA SER A 125 18.06 -9.75 3.62
C SER A 125 17.85 -8.74 4.76
N TYR A 126 16.97 -7.76 4.55
CA TYR A 126 16.60 -6.80 5.58
C TYR A 126 15.91 -7.50 6.77
N ILE A 127 14.89 -8.32 6.53
CA ILE A 127 14.21 -9.07 7.60
C ILE A 127 15.21 -9.96 8.36
N GLU A 128 16.04 -10.70 7.62
CA GLU A 128 17.03 -11.62 8.21
C GLU A 128 18.07 -10.88 9.07
N SER A 129 18.42 -9.62 8.74
CA SER A 129 19.40 -8.81 9.48
C SER A 129 18.99 -8.52 10.93
N PHE A 130 17.70 -8.48 11.22
CA PHE A 130 17.17 -8.22 12.56
C PHE A 130 16.80 -9.50 13.33
N LEU A 131 16.84 -10.65 12.67
CA LEU A 131 16.36 -11.90 13.23
C LEU A 131 17.55 -12.77 13.65
N LYS A 132 17.91 -12.71 14.93
CA LYS A 132 18.82 -13.71 15.51
C LYS A 132 18.00 -14.87 16.05
N ILE A 133 18.36 -16.09 15.71
CA ILE A 133 17.76 -17.33 16.21
C ILE A 133 18.90 -18.25 16.65
N SER A 134 18.95 -18.59 17.93
CA SER A 134 19.99 -19.45 18.48
C SER A 134 19.70 -20.96 18.33
N ASP A 135 18.42 -21.31 18.33
CA ASP A 135 17.98 -22.69 18.13
C ASP A 135 18.09 -23.08 16.64
N SER A 136 18.91 -24.11 16.34
CA SER A 136 19.18 -24.53 14.96
C SER A 136 17.93 -25.02 14.23
N ARG A 137 17.05 -25.76 14.89
CA ARG A 137 15.82 -26.30 14.30
C ARG A 137 14.82 -25.19 13.98
N LEU A 138 14.67 -24.22 14.88
CA LEU A 138 13.87 -23.02 14.61
C LEU A 138 14.44 -22.21 13.45
N LYS A 139 15.76 -22.06 13.40
CA LYS A 139 16.44 -21.36 12.33
C LYS A 139 16.21 -22.04 10.99
N GLU A 140 16.44 -23.34 10.90
CA GLU A 140 16.18 -24.13 9.70
C GLU A 140 14.71 -24.04 9.25
N PHE A 141 13.78 -24.15 10.19
CA PHE A 141 12.35 -24.01 9.91
C PHE A 141 12.03 -22.63 9.30
N VAL A 142 12.51 -21.55 9.93
CA VAL A 142 12.29 -20.18 9.42
C VAL A 142 12.93 -19.99 8.06
N GLU A 143 14.15 -20.47 7.84
CA GLU A 143 14.82 -20.40 6.54
C GLU A 143 14.07 -21.17 5.46
N GLN A 144 13.55 -22.36 5.77
CA GLN A 144 12.70 -23.13 4.84
C GLN A 144 11.42 -22.38 4.48
N GLU A 145 10.72 -21.82 5.47
CA GLU A 145 9.48 -21.07 5.26
C GLU A 145 9.70 -19.79 4.46
N LEU A 146 10.83 -19.09 4.69
CA LEU A 146 11.25 -17.94 3.87
C LEU A 146 11.58 -18.36 2.43
N ASN A 147 12.25 -19.51 2.23
CA ASN A 147 12.55 -20.06 0.92
C ASN A 147 11.28 -20.49 0.18
N ASN A 148 10.30 -21.03 0.90
CA ASN A 148 9.00 -21.41 0.35
C ASN A 148 8.12 -20.19 -0.01
N GLY A 149 8.56 -18.97 0.31
CA GLY A 149 7.84 -17.73 -0.02
C GLY A 149 6.62 -17.46 0.85
N HIS A 150 6.57 -17.96 2.08
CA HIS A 150 5.44 -17.73 2.99
C HIS A 150 5.19 -16.25 3.32
N LEU A 151 6.21 -15.39 3.24
CA LEU A 151 6.06 -13.94 3.41
C LEU A 151 5.70 -13.21 2.12
N TRP A 152 5.91 -13.83 0.97
CA TRP A 152 5.59 -13.29 -0.34
C TRP A 152 5.02 -14.40 -1.23
N THR A 153 3.78 -14.24 -1.62
CA THR A 153 3.16 -15.16 -2.57
C THR A 153 3.83 -15.04 -3.94
N PRO A 154 3.77 -16.07 -4.80
CA PRO A 154 4.20 -15.93 -6.19
C PRO A 154 3.55 -14.72 -6.86
N PRO A 155 4.26 -13.97 -7.71
CA PRO A 155 3.70 -12.82 -8.39
C PRO A 155 2.58 -13.24 -9.33
N LEU A 156 1.46 -12.52 -9.26
CA LEU A 156 0.35 -12.72 -10.17
C LEU A 156 0.52 -11.80 -11.39
N LEU A 157 0.43 -12.38 -12.56
CA LEU A 157 0.47 -11.66 -13.84
C LEU A 157 -0.94 -11.20 -14.21
N GLN A 158 -1.10 -9.92 -14.45
CA GLN A 158 -2.32 -9.32 -14.99
C GLN A 158 -2.02 -8.64 -16.31
N LEU A 159 -2.56 -9.13 -17.40
CA LEU A 159 -2.51 -8.43 -18.69
C LEU A 159 -3.46 -7.22 -18.67
N THR A 160 -3.07 -6.19 -19.41
CA THR A 160 -3.90 -5.01 -19.66
C THR A 160 -4.44 -5.10 -21.09
N PRO A 161 -5.64 -5.66 -21.32
CA PRO A 161 -6.19 -5.80 -22.65
C PRO A 161 -6.51 -4.44 -23.28
N GLU A 162 -6.55 -4.40 -24.60
CA GLU A 162 -7.04 -3.24 -25.32
C GLU A 162 -8.55 -3.07 -25.13
N TYR A 163 -8.96 -1.82 -25.09
CA TYR A 163 -10.38 -1.46 -25.09
C TYR A 163 -10.87 -1.22 -26.51
N GLN A 164 -12.09 -1.61 -26.80
CA GLN A 164 -12.73 -1.27 -28.04
C GLN A 164 -12.78 0.27 -28.18
N LYS A 165 -12.32 0.77 -29.33
CA LYS A 165 -12.36 2.19 -29.65
C LYS A 165 -13.80 2.62 -29.93
N GLY A 166 -14.18 3.75 -29.38
CA GLY A 166 -15.40 4.45 -29.68
C GLY A 166 -15.13 5.61 -30.66
N ARG A 167 -16.03 6.54 -30.71
CA ARG A 167 -15.94 7.74 -31.58
C ARG A 167 -14.97 8.79 -31.00
N THR A 168 -14.45 9.62 -31.87
CA THR A 168 -13.67 10.81 -31.50
C THR A 168 -14.56 11.95 -31.01
N THR A 169 -13.96 12.94 -30.36
CA THR A 169 -14.68 14.20 -29.99
C THR A 169 -15.42 14.80 -31.18
N SER A 170 -14.76 14.89 -32.38
CA SER A 170 -15.34 15.45 -33.55
C SER A 170 -16.52 14.65 -34.10
N GLU A 171 -16.44 13.32 -34.08
CA GLU A 171 -17.55 12.46 -34.54
C GLU A 171 -18.74 12.51 -33.59
N LEU A 172 -18.53 12.63 -32.27
CA LEU A 172 -19.61 12.81 -31.29
C LEU A 172 -20.29 14.19 -31.43
N ILE A 173 -19.55 15.23 -31.75
CA ILE A 173 -20.09 16.56 -32.09
C ILE A 173 -20.94 16.47 -33.35
N ALA A 174 -20.44 15.84 -34.41
CA ALA A 174 -21.18 15.68 -35.68
C ALA A 174 -22.46 14.86 -35.46
N ALA A 175 -22.49 13.92 -34.55
CA ALA A 175 -23.67 13.15 -34.15
C ALA A 175 -24.64 13.93 -33.23
N GLY A 176 -24.33 15.16 -32.82
CA GLY A 176 -25.15 15.97 -31.91
C GLY A 176 -25.13 15.55 -30.43
N ILE A 177 -24.28 14.60 -30.06
CA ILE A 177 -24.17 14.09 -28.68
C ILE A 177 -23.44 15.12 -27.83
N LEU A 178 -22.35 15.73 -28.35
CA LEU A 178 -21.57 16.74 -27.65
C LEU A 178 -21.71 18.11 -28.33
N HIS A 179 -21.58 19.18 -27.56
CA HIS A 179 -21.51 20.55 -28.04
C HIS A 179 -20.20 20.80 -28.82
N SER A 180 -20.22 21.72 -29.81
CA SER A 180 -19.04 22.05 -30.63
C SER A 180 -17.80 22.43 -29.80
N ASP A 181 -18.00 23.18 -28.72
CA ASP A 181 -16.93 23.71 -27.90
C ASP A 181 -16.28 22.64 -27.00
N CYS A 182 -16.87 21.45 -26.88
CA CYS A 182 -16.22 20.30 -26.26
C CYS A 182 -14.89 19.93 -26.96
N SER A 183 -14.74 20.27 -28.24
CA SER A 183 -13.48 20.09 -28.99
C SER A 183 -12.31 20.89 -28.43
N GLN A 184 -12.57 21.99 -27.74
CA GLN A 184 -11.54 22.82 -27.10
C GLN A 184 -10.99 22.17 -25.85
N TYR A 185 -11.81 21.46 -25.07
CA TYR A 185 -11.43 20.80 -23.81
C TYR A 185 -10.85 19.42 -24.05
N PHE A 186 -11.52 18.59 -24.87
CA PHE A 186 -11.17 17.19 -25.09
C PHE A 186 -10.35 17.00 -26.37
N ARG A 187 -9.07 17.38 -26.26
CA ARG A 187 -8.05 17.22 -27.33
C ARG A 187 -6.74 16.69 -26.71
N THR A 188 -5.94 16.07 -27.55
CA THR A 188 -4.59 15.62 -27.16
C THR A 188 -3.64 16.83 -27.06
N ASP A 189 -2.48 16.65 -26.44
CA ASP A 189 -1.41 17.67 -26.37
C ASP A 189 -0.95 18.17 -27.75
N LYS A 190 -1.19 17.36 -28.79
CA LYS A 190 -0.91 17.74 -30.20
C LYS A 190 -2.10 18.43 -30.88
N GLY A 191 -3.14 18.77 -30.14
CA GLY A 191 -4.34 19.42 -30.65
C GLY A 191 -5.28 18.52 -31.48
N GLN A 192 -5.00 17.20 -31.54
CA GLN A 192 -5.88 16.27 -32.25
C GLN A 192 -7.12 15.93 -31.40
N PRO A 193 -8.27 15.63 -32.06
CA PRO A 193 -9.48 15.19 -31.35
C PRO A 193 -9.18 14.00 -30.44
N PHE A 194 -9.72 14.04 -29.22
CA PHE A 194 -9.58 12.95 -28.29
C PHE A 194 -10.36 11.72 -28.77
N HIS A 195 -9.78 10.54 -28.68
CA HIS A 195 -10.41 9.30 -29.09
C HIS A 195 -10.94 8.57 -27.88
N PHE A 196 -12.24 8.47 -27.75
CA PHE A 196 -12.88 7.80 -26.62
C PHE A 196 -12.90 6.28 -26.77
N ARG A 197 -13.15 5.58 -25.67
CA ARG A 197 -13.42 4.15 -25.63
C ARG A 197 -14.92 3.92 -25.78
N TYR A 198 -15.32 2.77 -26.31
CA TYR A 198 -16.73 2.47 -26.58
C TYR A 198 -17.62 2.56 -25.33
N HIS A 199 -17.16 2.08 -24.17
CA HIS A 199 -17.92 2.20 -22.92
C HIS A 199 -18.08 3.66 -22.46
N GLN A 200 -17.14 4.56 -22.79
CA GLN A 200 -17.29 6.00 -22.52
C GLN A 200 -18.36 6.62 -23.43
N GLU A 201 -18.34 6.28 -24.71
CA GLU A 201 -19.35 6.69 -25.68
C GLU A 201 -20.76 6.26 -25.25
N GLN A 202 -20.94 5.01 -24.78
CA GLN A 202 -22.23 4.54 -24.25
C GLN A 202 -22.70 5.38 -23.05
N ALA A 203 -21.78 5.78 -22.16
CA ALA A 203 -22.12 6.66 -21.04
C ALA A 203 -22.58 8.05 -21.52
N PHE A 204 -21.93 8.63 -22.53
CA PHE A 204 -22.33 9.93 -23.09
C PHE A 204 -23.71 9.88 -23.68
N GLU A 205 -24.05 8.82 -24.42
CA GLU A 205 -25.38 8.63 -24.98
C GLU A 205 -26.48 8.51 -23.92
N ILE A 206 -26.22 7.80 -22.81
CA ILE A 206 -27.17 7.69 -21.71
C ILE A 206 -27.32 9.04 -20.99
N ALA A 207 -26.20 9.70 -20.70
CA ALA A 207 -26.22 11.04 -20.08
C ALA A 207 -26.94 12.08 -20.94
N HIS A 208 -26.77 12.04 -22.27
CA HIS A 208 -27.45 12.91 -23.21
C HIS A 208 -28.98 12.73 -23.16
N ARG A 209 -29.46 11.49 -22.91
CA ARG A 209 -30.89 11.19 -22.66
C ARG A 209 -31.35 11.55 -21.23
N GLN A 210 -30.47 12.11 -20.39
CA GLN A 210 -30.74 12.47 -19.01
C GLN A 210 -31.20 11.27 -18.15
N GLU A 211 -30.61 10.12 -18.37
CA GLU A 211 -30.89 8.89 -17.66
C GLU A 211 -29.74 8.50 -16.72
N ASN A 212 -30.09 7.75 -15.64
CA ASN A 212 -29.11 7.27 -14.67
C ASN A 212 -28.31 6.10 -15.23
N TYR A 213 -27.03 5.97 -14.83
CA TYR A 213 -26.21 4.83 -15.24
C TYR A 213 -25.12 4.51 -14.23
N VAL A 214 -24.57 3.30 -14.37
CA VAL A 214 -23.42 2.80 -13.60
C VAL A 214 -22.37 2.28 -14.56
N VAL A 215 -21.11 2.60 -14.30
CA VAL A 215 -19.95 2.14 -15.08
C VAL A 215 -19.14 1.15 -14.24
N THR A 216 -19.04 -0.08 -14.72
CA THR A 216 -18.36 -1.19 -14.02
C THR A 216 -17.19 -1.68 -14.86
N THR A 217 -16.12 -0.91 -14.92
CA THR A 217 -14.93 -1.24 -15.70
C THR A 217 -13.70 -1.31 -14.81
N GLY A 218 -12.67 -2.04 -15.23
CA GLY A 218 -11.43 -2.18 -14.47
C GLY A 218 -10.70 -0.85 -14.24
N THR A 219 -9.72 -0.85 -13.32
CA THR A 219 -8.86 0.31 -13.09
C THR A 219 -8.04 0.65 -14.34
N GLY A 220 -7.87 1.94 -14.62
CA GLY A 220 -7.17 2.42 -15.83
C GLY A 220 -8.01 2.39 -17.11
N SER A 221 -9.32 2.08 -17.02
CA SER A 221 -10.25 2.13 -18.14
C SER A 221 -10.68 3.55 -18.53
N GLY A 222 -10.29 4.59 -17.75
CA GLY A 222 -10.76 5.95 -17.94
C GLY A 222 -12.21 6.15 -17.54
N LYS A 223 -12.68 5.50 -16.46
CA LYS A 223 -14.02 5.65 -15.90
C LYS A 223 -14.42 7.10 -15.66
N SER A 224 -13.46 7.92 -15.19
CA SER A 224 -13.74 9.32 -14.87
C SER A 224 -14.27 10.10 -16.07
N LEU A 225 -13.79 9.81 -17.28
CA LEU A 225 -14.30 10.47 -18.50
C LEU A 225 -15.78 10.20 -18.75
N THR A 226 -16.32 9.09 -18.26
CA THR A 226 -17.74 8.75 -18.45
C THR A 226 -18.69 9.74 -17.77
N TYR A 227 -18.24 10.47 -16.76
CA TYR A 227 -19.02 11.54 -16.11
C TYR A 227 -18.43 12.94 -16.34
N ILE A 228 -17.11 13.07 -16.50
CA ILE A 228 -16.46 14.37 -16.76
C ILE A 228 -16.99 14.97 -18.06
N VAL A 229 -16.99 14.19 -19.16
CA VAL A 229 -17.41 14.69 -20.48
C VAL A 229 -18.87 15.14 -20.49
N PRO A 230 -19.85 14.37 -20.02
CA PRO A 230 -21.24 14.83 -19.94
C PRO A 230 -21.46 16.05 -19.05
N ILE A 231 -20.72 16.16 -17.93
CA ILE A 231 -20.80 17.33 -17.06
C ILE A 231 -20.28 18.57 -17.78
N PHE A 232 -19.12 18.48 -18.45
CA PHE A 232 -18.57 19.59 -19.23
C PHE A 232 -19.49 19.96 -20.37
N ASP A 233 -20.05 18.99 -21.11
CA ASP A 233 -21.03 19.29 -22.21
C ASP A 233 -22.23 20.06 -21.69
N ASP A 234 -22.76 19.69 -20.52
CA ASP A 234 -23.89 20.42 -19.91
C ASP A 234 -23.52 21.85 -19.49
N LEU A 235 -22.33 22.03 -18.91
CA LEU A 235 -21.83 23.34 -18.48
C LEU A 235 -21.58 24.26 -19.68
N ILE A 236 -21.05 23.72 -20.78
CA ILE A 236 -20.82 24.46 -22.03
C ILE A 236 -22.13 24.84 -22.68
N ARG A 237 -23.15 23.99 -22.68
CA ARG A 237 -24.48 24.29 -23.20
C ARG A 237 -25.24 25.34 -22.41
N ASN A 238 -24.92 25.48 -21.12
CA ASN A 238 -25.66 26.33 -20.18
C ASN A 238 -24.75 27.29 -19.40
N PRO A 239 -23.96 28.15 -20.03
CA PRO A 239 -22.96 28.98 -19.39
C PRO A 239 -23.53 29.99 -18.38
N GLU A 240 -24.76 30.42 -18.57
CA GLU A 240 -25.44 31.41 -17.70
C GLU A 240 -25.92 30.84 -16.36
N GLN A 241 -25.85 29.51 -16.18
CA GLN A 241 -26.31 28.86 -14.94
C GLN A 241 -25.22 28.84 -13.91
N ASN A 242 -25.35 29.72 -12.91
CA ASN A 242 -24.42 29.83 -11.77
C ASN A 242 -24.69 28.82 -10.67
N GLY A 243 -23.70 28.63 -9.81
CA GLY A 243 -23.76 27.73 -8.65
C GLY A 243 -23.40 26.27 -8.96
N VAL A 244 -23.55 25.38 -8.00
CA VAL A 244 -23.15 23.98 -8.13
C VAL A 244 -24.05 23.24 -9.11
N ARG A 245 -23.47 22.68 -10.16
CA ARG A 245 -24.12 21.88 -11.20
C ARG A 245 -23.87 20.39 -11.03
N ALA A 246 -22.69 20.04 -10.51
CA ALA A 246 -22.29 18.66 -10.29
C ALA A 246 -21.63 18.49 -8.91
N ILE A 247 -22.06 17.50 -8.17
CA ILE A 247 -21.40 17.05 -6.93
C ILE A 247 -20.80 15.67 -7.21
N LEU A 248 -19.48 15.55 -7.00
CA LEU A 248 -18.71 14.33 -7.16
C LEU A 248 -18.28 13.83 -5.78
N VAL A 249 -18.79 12.67 -5.39
CA VAL A 249 -18.58 12.08 -4.06
C VAL A 249 -17.61 10.91 -4.16
N TYR A 250 -16.52 11.00 -3.42
CA TYR A 250 -15.46 9.99 -3.36
C TYR A 250 -15.36 9.37 -1.97
N PRO A 251 -14.96 8.10 -1.85
CA PRO A 251 -14.83 7.45 -0.54
C PRO A 251 -13.63 7.96 0.27
N MET A 252 -12.61 8.51 -0.37
CA MET A 252 -11.36 8.95 0.27
C MET A 252 -10.84 10.27 -0.30
N ASN A 253 -10.25 11.11 0.56
CA ASN A 253 -9.69 12.41 0.14
C ASN A 253 -8.52 12.29 -0.85
N ALA A 254 -7.73 11.23 -0.78
CA ALA A 254 -6.65 10.99 -1.77
C ALA A 254 -7.18 10.89 -3.21
N LEU A 255 -8.34 10.25 -3.41
CA LEU A 255 -9.00 10.18 -4.71
C LEU A 255 -9.50 11.55 -5.16
N ILE A 256 -9.99 12.38 -4.25
CA ILE A 256 -10.44 13.75 -4.54
C ILE A 256 -9.29 14.57 -5.12
N ASN A 257 -8.11 14.53 -4.50
CA ASN A 257 -6.93 15.25 -4.97
C ASN A 257 -6.51 14.82 -6.38
N SER A 258 -6.46 13.51 -6.63
CA SER A 258 -6.12 12.96 -7.94
C SER A 258 -7.14 13.33 -9.03
N GLN A 259 -8.42 13.32 -8.69
CA GLN A 259 -9.48 13.68 -9.66
C GLN A 259 -9.58 15.19 -9.92
N GLU A 260 -9.27 16.01 -8.91
CA GLU A 260 -9.11 17.46 -9.09
C GLU A 260 -8.03 17.77 -10.13
N GLU A 261 -6.87 17.10 -10.03
CA GLU A 261 -5.79 17.25 -11.00
C GLU A 261 -6.21 16.80 -12.41
N GLU A 262 -6.95 15.68 -12.51
CA GLU A 262 -7.44 15.18 -13.79
C GLU A 262 -8.41 16.16 -14.47
N LEU A 263 -9.35 16.73 -13.72
CA LEU A 263 -10.27 17.76 -14.21
C LEU A 263 -9.51 19.01 -14.66
N LYS A 264 -8.53 19.46 -13.87
CA LYS A 264 -7.70 20.63 -14.20
C LYS A 264 -6.88 20.46 -15.49
N LYS A 265 -6.53 19.23 -15.88
CA LYS A 265 -5.86 19.00 -17.20
C LYS A 265 -6.72 19.44 -18.36
N PHE A 266 -8.03 19.15 -18.35
CA PHE A 266 -8.94 19.56 -19.40
C PHE A 266 -9.20 21.07 -19.39
N LEU A 267 -9.29 21.68 -18.19
CA LEU A 267 -9.45 23.12 -18.04
C LEU A 267 -8.24 23.92 -18.58
N LYS A 268 -7.03 23.38 -18.44
CA LYS A 268 -5.81 24.01 -19.00
C LYS A 268 -5.86 24.18 -20.51
N ASN A 269 -6.65 23.39 -21.23
CA ASN A 269 -6.82 23.52 -22.67
C ASN A 269 -7.61 24.78 -23.05
N VAL A 270 -8.37 25.40 -22.12
CA VAL A 270 -9.19 26.56 -22.30
C VAL A 270 -8.97 27.54 -21.14
N PRO A 271 -7.90 28.38 -21.19
CA PRO A 271 -7.52 29.25 -20.06
C PRO A 271 -8.61 30.21 -19.59
N ASP A 272 -9.44 30.73 -20.50
CA ASP A 272 -10.52 31.69 -20.20
C ASP A 272 -11.87 30.99 -19.92
N THR A 273 -11.83 29.73 -19.49
CA THR A 273 -13.08 29.00 -19.22
C THR A 273 -13.81 29.55 -17.98
N HIS A 274 -15.15 29.58 -18.07
CA HIS A 274 -16.02 29.89 -16.93
C HIS A 274 -16.22 28.71 -16.00
N ILE A 275 -15.77 27.48 -16.37
CA ILE A 275 -15.95 26.27 -15.59
C ILE A 275 -14.93 26.26 -14.44
N ARG A 276 -15.44 26.19 -13.22
CA ARG A 276 -14.64 26.12 -12.01
C ARG A 276 -14.87 24.79 -11.30
N VAL A 277 -13.77 24.23 -10.82
CA VAL A 277 -13.72 22.97 -10.06
C VAL A 277 -13.05 23.24 -8.74
N GLU A 278 -13.72 22.93 -7.66
CA GLU A 278 -13.17 23.07 -6.30
C GLU A 278 -13.45 21.81 -5.48
N LYS A 279 -12.54 21.52 -4.57
CA LYS A 279 -12.77 20.49 -3.56
C LYS A 279 -13.28 21.13 -2.27
N TYR A 280 -14.21 20.45 -1.61
CA TYR A 280 -14.75 20.86 -0.32
C TYR A 280 -14.76 19.66 0.62
N THR A 281 -13.73 19.57 1.45
CA THR A 281 -13.46 18.46 2.37
C THR A 281 -13.15 18.99 3.77
N GLY A 282 -12.60 18.15 4.63
CA GLY A 282 -12.08 18.58 5.93
C GLY A 282 -10.67 19.21 5.89
N GLN A 283 -10.00 19.19 4.73
CA GLN A 283 -8.59 19.57 4.60
C GLN A 283 -8.37 21.05 4.26
N GLU A 284 -9.37 21.72 3.66
CA GLU A 284 -9.27 23.13 3.25
C GLU A 284 -9.26 24.03 4.48
N SER A 285 -8.46 25.09 4.40
CA SER A 285 -8.43 26.16 5.40
C SER A 285 -9.79 26.88 5.49
N GLN A 286 -10.05 27.52 6.64
CA GLN A 286 -11.30 28.27 6.85
C GLN A 286 -11.47 29.40 5.81
N ALA A 287 -10.37 30.06 5.41
CA ALA A 287 -10.39 31.10 4.41
C ALA A 287 -10.82 30.56 3.02
N GLN A 288 -10.27 29.40 2.63
CA GLN A 288 -10.66 28.72 1.37
C GLN A 288 -12.13 28.32 1.40
N LYS A 289 -12.61 27.74 2.50
CA LYS A 289 -14.02 27.36 2.66
C LYS A 289 -14.96 28.55 2.52
N ILE A 290 -14.63 29.68 3.12
CA ILE A 290 -15.42 30.91 3.01
C ILE A 290 -15.40 31.43 1.56
N ALA A 291 -14.26 31.39 0.88
CA ALA A 291 -14.17 31.79 -0.53
C ALA A 291 -15.08 30.93 -1.42
N ILE A 292 -15.02 29.60 -1.28
CA ILE A 292 -15.87 28.66 -2.02
C ILE A 292 -17.35 28.85 -1.67
N GLN A 293 -17.67 29.14 -0.41
CA GLN A 293 -19.04 29.44 0.01
C GLN A 293 -19.55 30.74 -0.62
N ASN A 294 -18.73 31.77 -0.75
CA ASN A 294 -19.14 33.07 -1.31
C ASN A 294 -19.32 33.00 -2.84
N ASP A 295 -18.53 32.17 -3.50
CA ASP A 295 -18.58 31.99 -4.95
C ASP A 295 -18.51 30.48 -5.27
N PRO A 296 -19.66 29.76 -5.23
CA PRO A 296 -19.72 28.32 -5.44
C PRO A 296 -19.25 27.91 -6.85
N PRO A 297 -18.42 26.86 -6.98
CA PRO A 297 -17.99 26.35 -8.28
C PRO A 297 -19.13 25.59 -8.98
N GLN A 298 -18.99 25.37 -10.29
CA GLN A 298 -19.93 24.53 -11.02
C GLN A 298 -19.74 23.04 -10.74
N ILE A 299 -18.51 22.61 -10.44
CA ILE A 299 -18.18 21.22 -10.09
C ILE A 299 -17.57 21.20 -8.68
N LEU A 300 -18.22 20.49 -7.77
CA LEU A 300 -17.79 20.35 -6.37
C LEU A 300 -17.35 18.90 -6.09
N LEU A 301 -16.09 18.71 -5.70
CA LEU A 301 -15.57 17.42 -5.26
C LEU A 301 -15.63 17.31 -3.73
N THR A 302 -16.16 16.21 -3.23
CA THR A 302 -16.34 16.04 -1.80
C THR A 302 -16.34 14.55 -1.38
N ASN A 303 -16.49 14.28 -0.11
CA ASN A 303 -16.77 12.96 0.42
C ASN A 303 -18.18 12.90 1.05
N TYR A 304 -18.69 11.70 1.33
CA TYR A 304 -20.05 11.54 1.82
C TYR A 304 -20.27 12.18 3.19
N VAL A 305 -19.25 12.22 4.06
CA VAL A 305 -19.33 12.86 5.39
C VAL A 305 -19.49 14.37 5.25
N MET A 306 -18.73 15.00 4.36
CA MET A 306 -18.86 16.43 4.10
C MET A 306 -20.17 16.77 3.42
N LEU A 307 -20.67 15.90 2.52
CA LEU A 307 -22.00 16.09 1.91
C LEU A 307 -23.11 16.06 2.98
N GLU A 308 -23.01 15.20 3.99
CA GLU A 308 -23.93 15.18 5.12
C GLU A 308 -23.85 16.48 5.95
N LEU A 309 -22.65 16.99 6.19
CA LEU A 309 -22.45 18.26 6.88
C LEU A 309 -23.04 19.43 6.09
N MET A 310 -22.87 19.46 4.75
CA MET A 310 -23.47 20.48 3.89
C MET A 310 -25.00 20.49 3.98
N LEU A 311 -25.63 19.33 4.10
CA LEU A 311 -27.08 19.21 4.30
C LEU A 311 -27.54 19.66 5.68
N SER A 312 -26.64 19.69 6.66
CA SER A 312 -26.97 20.01 8.06
C SER A 312 -26.64 21.46 8.42
N ARG A 313 -25.68 22.10 7.73
CA ARG A 313 -25.16 23.43 8.05
C ARG A 313 -25.79 24.51 7.16
N THR A 314 -26.38 25.51 7.79
CA THR A 314 -27.11 26.57 7.07
C THR A 314 -26.26 27.36 6.08
N HIS A 315 -24.98 27.65 6.42
CA HIS A 315 -24.08 28.41 5.53
C HIS A 315 -23.52 27.59 4.37
N GLU A 316 -23.59 26.26 4.42
CA GLU A 316 -23.18 25.34 3.36
C GLU A 316 -24.39 24.86 2.52
N ALA A 317 -25.61 25.09 2.96
CA ALA A 317 -26.84 24.63 2.31
C ALA A 317 -26.94 25.06 0.84
N LYS A 318 -26.39 26.22 0.47
CA LYS A 318 -26.39 26.73 -0.88
C LYS A 318 -25.69 25.82 -1.92
N PHE A 319 -24.79 24.94 -1.50
CA PHE A 319 -24.19 23.96 -2.39
C PHE A 319 -25.19 22.88 -2.82
N VAL A 320 -26.08 22.51 -1.94
CA VAL A 320 -27.05 21.42 -2.10
C VAL A 320 -28.46 21.89 -2.43
N GLU A 321 -28.77 23.15 -2.15
CA GLU A 321 -30.05 23.82 -2.50
C GLU A 321 -29.97 24.55 -3.86
N SER A 322 -28.90 24.33 -4.62
CA SER A 322 -28.75 24.91 -5.96
C SER A 322 -29.87 24.45 -6.86
N THR A 323 -30.67 25.36 -7.38
CA THR A 323 -31.72 25.08 -8.36
C THR A 323 -31.16 24.57 -9.71
N ASN A 324 -29.84 24.67 -9.87
CA ASN A 324 -29.13 24.25 -11.05
C ASN A 324 -28.38 22.91 -10.89
N LEU A 325 -28.41 22.29 -9.70
CA LEU A 325 -27.76 21.01 -9.45
C LEU A 325 -28.38 19.92 -10.33
N LYS A 326 -27.59 19.32 -11.22
CA LYS A 326 -28.04 18.34 -12.20
C LYS A 326 -27.41 16.97 -12.04
N PHE A 327 -26.14 16.89 -11.63
CA PHE A 327 -25.40 15.66 -11.57
C PHE A 327 -25.00 15.32 -10.13
N LEU A 328 -25.25 14.07 -9.73
CA LEU A 328 -24.66 13.45 -8.54
C LEU A 328 -23.86 12.23 -8.97
N VAL A 329 -22.55 12.30 -8.79
CA VAL A 329 -21.62 11.19 -9.09
C VAL A 329 -21.18 10.55 -7.80
N LEU A 330 -21.32 9.23 -7.70
CA LEU A 330 -20.76 8.42 -6.61
C LEU A 330 -19.67 7.53 -7.17
N ASP A 331 -18.43 7.83 -6.83
CA ASP A 331 -17.28 7.02 -7.23
C ASP A 331 -17.10 5.81 -6.31
N GLU A 332 -16.59 4.71 -6.87
CA GLU A 332 -16.35 3.44 -6.15
C GLU A 332 -17.56 2.92 -5.37
N LEU A 333 -18.70 2.75 -6.04
CA LEU A 333 -19.98 2.27 -5.45
C LEU A 333 -19.85 1.02 -4.58
N HIS A 334 -18.89 0.15 -4.89
CA HIS A 334 -18.65 -1.08 -4.15
C HIS A 334 -18.17 -0.84 -2.70
N THR A 335 -17.73 0.37 -2.36
CA THR A 335 -17.35 0.75 -0.99
C THR A 335 -18.59 1.02 -0.11
N TYR A 336 -19.72 1.40 -0.70
CA TYR A 336 -20.94 1.73 0.03
C TYR A 336 -21.79 0.46 0.28
N ARG A 337 -21.36 -0.36 1.25
CA ARG A 337 -22.02 -1.63 1.63
C ARG A 337 -22.47 -1.60 3.09
N GLY A 338 -23.39 -2.52 3.44
CA GLY A 338 -23.88 -2.68 4.80
C GLY A 338 -24.45 -1.38 5.37
N ARG A 339 -24.08 -1.05 6.62
CA ARG A 339 -24.53 0.15 7.32
C ARG A 339 -24.17 1.44 6.57
N GLN A 340 -22.93 1.55 6.10
CA GLN A 340 -22.48 2.73 5.35
C GLN A 340 -23.28 2.94 4.07
N GLY A 341 -23.62 1.85 3.36
CA GLY A 341 -24.47 1.93 2.17
C GLY A 341 -25.87 2.45 2.50
N ALA A 342 -26.46 2.02 3.61
CA ALA A 342 -27.76 2.52 4.08
C ALA A 342 -27.70 4.02 4.43
N ASP A 343 -26.65 4.44 5.13
CA ASP A 343 -26.44 5.86 5.52
C ASP A 343 -26.30 6.76 4.27
N VAL A 344 -25.50 6.33 3.27
CA VAL A 344 -25.35 7.04 1.99
C VAL A 344 -26.66 7.07 1.20
N ALA A 345 -27.44 5.98 1.19
CA ALA A 345 -28.73 5.96 0.52
C ALA A 345 -29.72 6.95 1.16
N MET A 346 -29.71 7.10 2.49
CA MET A 346 -30.53 8.10 3.17
C MET A 346 -30.04 9.53 2.91
N LEU A 347 -28.72 9.72 2.86
CA LEU A 347 -28.10 10.99 2.49
C LEU A 347 -28.52 11.46 1.11
N ILE A 348 -28.52 10.57 0.10
CA ILE A 348 -28.99 10.88 -1.26
C ILE A 348 -30.46 11.28 -1.26
N ARG A 349 -31.31 10.63 -0.49
CA ARG A 349 -32.74 10.98 -0.36
C ARG A 349 -32.94 12.37 0.25
N LYS A 350 -32.15 12.71 1.27
CA LYS A 350 -32.13 14.08 1.86
C LYS A 350 -31.71 15.11 0.81
N LEU A 351 -30.64 14.81 0.04
CA LEU A 351 -30.18 15.70 -1.04
C LEU A 351 -31.27 15.88 -2.09
N LYS A 352 -31.89 14.80 -2.59
CA LYS A 352 -32.97 14.84 -3.55
C LYS A 352 -34.16 15.69 -3.09
N GLN A 353 -34.52 15.60 -1.81
CA GLN A 353 -35.58 16.41 -1.23
C GLN A 353 -35.21 17.90 -1.16
N ARG A 354 -33.94 18.19 -0.84
CA ARG A 354 -33.44 19.58 -0.71
C ARG A 354 -33.30 20.29 -2.05
N CYS A 355 -32.74 19.65 -3.07
CA CYS A 355 -32.56 20.28 -4.37
C CYS A 355 -33.84 20.40 -5.20
N GLY A 356 -34.90 19.63 -4.88
CA GLY A 356 -36.22 19.75 -5.52
C GLY A 356 -36.29 19.43 -7.01
N GLN A 357 -35.18 18.98 -7.63
CA GLN A 357 -35.03 18.75 -9.05
C GLN A 357 -34.73 17.29 -9.39
N LYS A 358 -34.92 16.93 -10.67
CA LYS A 358 -34.54 15.63 -11.21
C LYS A 358 -33.02 15.60 -11.43
N LEU A 359 -32.29 14.87 -10.56
CA LEU A 359 -30.88 14.62 -10.71
C LEU A 359 -30.61 13.46 -11.65
N ILE A 360 -29.47 13.53 -12.33
CA ILE A 360 -28.85 12.40 -13.04
C ILE A 360 -27.85 11.77 -12.06
N TYR A 361 -28.11 10.51 -11.71
CA TYR A 361 -27.24 9.74 -10.83
C TYR A 361 -26.27 8.91 -11.64
N ILE A 362 -24.99 9.07 -11.35
CA ILE A 362 -23.92 8.35 -12.02
C ILE A 362 -23.11 7.61 -10.96
N GLY A 363 -22.90 6.32 -11.19
CA GLY A 363 -22.07 5.50 -10.31
C GLY A 363 -20.89 4.92 -11.07
N THR A 364 -19.74 4.82 -10.41
CA THR A 364 -18.61 4.05 -10.94
C THR A 364 -18.22 2.94 -9.97
N SER A 365 -17.72 1.83 -10.48
CA SER A 365 -17.21 0.74 -9.67
C SER A 365 -16.16 -0.06 -10.42
N ALA A 366 -15.18 -0.62 -9.71
CA ALA A 366 -14.23 -1.55 -10.32
C ALA A 366 -14.89 -2.92 -10.60
N THR A 367 -15.60 -3.46 -9.60
CA THR A 367 -16.35 -4.72 -9.71
C THR A 367 -17.40 -4.78 -8.58
N MET A 368 -18.67 -5.04 -8.89
CA MET A 368 -19.72 -5.15 -7.88
C MET A 368 -20.22 -6.58 -7.68
N SER A 369 -20.16 -7.43 -8.69
CA SER A 369 -20.56 -8.84 -8.63
C SER A 369 -19.69 -9.66 -9.59
N THR A 370 -19.35 -10.87 -9.17
CA THR A 370 -18.61 -11.85 -9.97
C THR A 370 -19.35 -13.18 -10.12
N GLN A 371 -20.58 -13.30 -9.58
CA GLN A 371 -21.38 -14.52 -9.61
C GLN A 371 -22.57 -14.37 -10.56
N GLY A 372 -22.80 -15.37 -11.38
CA GLY A 372 -23.86 -15.40 -12.35
C GLY A 372 -23.42 -15.05 -13.78
N ASP A 373 -24.37 -15.11 -14.72
CA ASP A 373 -24.14 -14.65 -16.08
C ASP A 373 -24.14 -13.10 -16.17
N ARG A 374 -23.76 -12.57 -17.33
CA ARG A 374 -23.68 -11.13 -17.54
C ARG A 374 -25.00 -10.39 -17.33
N HIS A 375 -26.12 -11.01 -17.65
CA HIS A 375 -27.45 -10.45 -17.45
C HIS A 375 -27.79 -10.33 -15.95
N ASP A 376 -27.55 -11.40 -15.20
CA ASP A 376 -27.76 -11.44 -13.75
C ASP A 376 -26.86 -10.46 -13.01
N ILE A 377 -25.61 -10.34 -13.45
CA ILE A 377 -24.65 -9.36 -12.91
C ILE A 377 -25.17 -7.94 -13.13
N ARG A 378 -25.57 -7.58 -14.36
CA ARG A 378 -26.11 -6.25 -14.68
C ARG A 378 -27.39 -5.95 -13.90
N LYS A 379 -28.29 -6.93 -13.77
CA LYS A 379 -29.50 -6.80 -12.98
C LYS A 379 -29.19 -6.55 -11.51
N THR A 380 -28.31 -7.35 -10.93
CA THR A 380 -27.88 -7.18 -9.53
C THR A 380 -27.30 -5.79 -9.29
N ILE A 381 -26.43 -5.32 -10.18
CA ILE A 381 -25.80 -4.00 -10.08
C ILE A 381 -26.86 -2.90 -10.21
N SER A 382 -27.78 -3.01 -11.18
CA SER A 382 -28.85 -2.04 -11.37
C SER A 382 -29.77 -1.95 -10.16
N ASP A 383 -30.13 -3.09 -9.55
CA ASP A 383 -30.97 -3.16 -8.36
C ASP A 383 -30.29 -2.51 -7.14
N VAL A 384 -29.00 -2.78 -6.94
CA VAL A 384 -28.22 -2.18 -5.85
C VAL A 384 -28.10 -0.66 -6.06
N ALA A 385 -27.73 -0.24 -7.26
CA ALA A 385 -27.59 1.19 -7.59
C ALA A 385 -28.95 1.92 -7.47
N SER A 386 -30.03 1.33 -7.95
CA SER A 386 -31.38 1.90 -7.82
C SER A 386 -31.78 2.09 -6.36
N LYS A 387 -31.47 1.10 -5.49
CA LYS A 387 -31.71 1.23 -4.05
C LYS A 387 -30.86 2.33 -3.42
N LEU A 388 -29.59 2.43 -3.80
CA LEU A 388 -28.68 3.44 -3.28
C LEU A 388 -29.12 4.86 -3.70
N PHE A 389 -29.36 5.07 -4.98
CA PHE A 389 -29.77 6.37 -5.54
C PHE A 389 -31.21 6.77 -5.18
N GLY A 390 -32.07 5.81 -4.83
CA GLY A 390 -33.50 6.07 -4.68
C GLY A 390 -34.13 6.53 -6.00
N SER A 391 -33.60 6.06 -7.13
CA SER A 391 -34.00 6.36 -8.49
C SER A 391 -33.61 5.18 -9.40
N GLU A 392 -34.43 4.86 -10.38
CA GLU A 392 -34.22 3.71 -11.24
C GLU A 392 -32.92 3.82 -12.05
N VAL A 393 -32.15 2.75 -12.07
CA VAL A 393 -31.07 2.47 -13.02
C VAL A 393 -31.50 1.24 -13.82
N LYS A 394 -31.63 1.33 -15.11
CA LYS A 394 -32.03 0.19 -15.95
C LYS A 394 -30.86 -0.81 -16.10
N PRO A 395 -31.09 -2.12 -16.21
CA PRO A 395 -30.01 -3.10 -16.41
C PRO A 395 -29.15 -2.83 -17.67
N ASN A 396 -29.72 -2.29 -18.74
CA ASN A 396 -29.00 -1.89 -19.95
C ASN A 396 -28.23 -0.56 -19.79
N HIS A 397 -28.35 0.14 -18.65
CA HIS A 397 -27.57 1.31 -18.29
C HIS A 397 -26.43 0.96 -17.32
N VAL A 398 -26.22 -0.32 -17.05
CA VAL A 398 -25.00 -0.82 -16.43
C VAL A 398 -23.99 -1.08 -17.54
N ILE A 399 -23.01 -0.19 -17.62
CA ILE A 399 -21.98 -0.19 -18.66
C ILE A 399 -20.80 -0.97 -18.13
N ASP A 400 -20.46 -2.06 -18.78
CA ASP A 400 -19.26 -2.87 -18.52
C ASP A 400 -18.16 -2.55 -19.56
N GLU A 401 -16.97 -3.06 -19.30
CA GLU A 401 -15.87 -2.86 -20.24
C GLU A 401 -16.09 -3.66 -21.52
N THR A 402 -15.74 -3.04 -22.65
CA THR A 402 -15.72 -3.72 -23.95
C THR A 402 -14.26 -3.89 -24.35
N LEU A 403 -13.79 -5.13 -24.31
CA LEU A 403 -12.42 -5.48 -24.59
C LEU A 403 -12.22 -5.92 -26.04
N LYS A 404 -11.01 -5.72 -26.53
CA LYS A 404 -10.57 -6.14 -27.85
C LYS A 404 -9.25 -6.89 -27.70
N ARG A 405 -9.01 -7.90 -28.54
CA ARG A 405 -7.72 -8.56 -28.64
C ARG A 405 -6.66 -7.60 -29.18
N SER A 406 -5.48 -7.64 -28.59
CA SER A 406 -4.29 -6.94 -29.07
C SER A 406 -3.57 -7.74 -30.17
N ILE A 407 -3.76 -9.07 -30.15
CA ILE A 407 -3.17 -10.02 -31.08
C ILE A 407 -4.25 -10.51 -32.05
N ASP A 408 -4.13 -10.12 -33.32
CA ASP A 408 -5.17 -10.37 -34.35
C ASP A 408 -5.13 -11.80 -34.92
N ARG A 409 -4.11 -12.64 -34.57
CA ARG A 409 -4.06 -14.03 -35.03
C ARG A 409 -4.99 -14.94 -34.19
N PRO A 410 -5.53 -16.04 -34.77
CA PRO A 410 -6.25 -17.07 -34.02
C PRO A 410 -5.37 -17.74 -32.95
N GLU A 411 -5.99 -18.43 -31.99
CA GLU A 411 -5.23 -19.24 -31.04
C GLU A 411 -4.39 -20.31 -31.77
N PRO A 412 -3.13 -20.50 -31.36
CA PRO A 412 -2.23 -21.45 -32.01
C PRO A 412 -2.67 -22.88 -31.72
N ASP A 413 -2.41 -23.76 -32.67
CA ASP A 413 -2.55 -25.19 -32.46
C ASP A 413 -1.37 -25.78 -31.67
N LEU A 414 -1.45 -27.07 -31.32
CA LEU A 414 -0.44 -27.75 -30.53
C LEU A 414 0.92 -27.81 -31.22
N VAL A 415 0.94 -27.95 -32.56
CA VAL A 415 2.18 -28.04 -33.35
C VAL A 415 2.89 -26.70 -33.34
N GLU A 416 2.16 -25.64 -33.56
CA GLU A 416 2.69 -24.28 -33.51
C GLU A 416 3.24 -23.92 -32.11
N LEU A 417 2.52 -24.32 -31.01
CA LEU A 417 2.99 -24.08 -29.65
C LEU A 417 4.30 -24.83 -29.35
N LYS A 418 4.40 -26.12 -29.71
CA LYS A 418 5.62 -26.89 -29.52
C LYS A 418 6.80 -26.27 -30.29
N ALA A 419 6.60 -25.91 -31.54
CA ALA A 419 7.61 -25.23 -32.33
C ALA A 419 8.02 -23.86 -31.75
N ALA A 420 7.07 -23.11 -31.22
CA ALA A 420 7.33 -21.79 -30.65
C ALA A 420 8.13 -21.84 -29.34
N ILE A 421 8.02 -22.93 -28.58
CA ILE A 421 8.83 -23.12 -27.35
C ILE A 421 10.24 -23.58 -27.75
N ALA A 422 10.36 -24.54 -28.68
CA ALA A 422 11.64 -25.11 -29.10
C ALA A 422 12.55 -24.11 -29.83
N ASN A 423 11.97 -23.22 -30.64
CA ASN A 423 12.73 -22.25 -31.43
C ASN A 423 13.09 -20.99 -30.64
N PRO A 424 14.25 -20.35 -30.91
CA PRO A 424 14.58 -19.05 -30.32
C PRO A 424 13.59 -17.99 -30.76
N LEU A 425 13.42 -16.95 -29.93
CA LEU A 425 12.63 -15.76 -30.30
C LEU A 425 13.37 -14.98 -31.40
N PRO A 426 12.66 -14.26 -32.28
CA PRO A 426 13.27 -13.38 -33.27
C PRO A 426 14.22 -12.37 -32.63
N GLU A 427 15.33 -12.09 -33.32
CA GLU A 427 16.24 -11.03 -32.89
C GLU A 427 15.52 -9.65 -32.95
N PRO A 428 15.83 -8.76 -32.01
CA PRO A 428 15.28 -7.42 -31.99
C PRO A 428 15.57 -6.67 -33.31
N SER A 429 14.55 -6.09 -33.89
CA SER A 429 14.62 -5.30 -35.11
C SER A 429 14.08 -3.86 -34.87
N ASP A 430 13.84 -3.10 -35.92
CA ASP A 430 13.16 -1.81 -35.77
C ASP A 430 11.75 -1.98 -35.13
N SER A 431 11.27 -0.95 -34.45
CA SER A 431 10.08 -1.05 -33.61
C SER A 431 8.81 -1.51 -34.33
N GLN A 432 8.67 -1.18 -35.62
CA GLN A 432 7.50 -1.52 -36.42
C GLN A 432 7.56 -3.00 -36.88
N THR A 433 8.73 -3.44 -37.33
CA THR A 433 8.97 -4.83 -37.76
C THR A 433 8.90 -5.76 -36.56
N ASP A 434 9.49 -5.38 -35.42
CA ASP A 434 9.47 -6.15 -34.18
C ASP A 434 8.05 -6.35 -33.64
N LEU A 435 7.20 -5.31 -33.67
CA LEU A 435 5.79 -5.40 -33.32
C LEU A 435 5.01 -6.33 -34.26
N THR A 436 5.31 -6.31 -35.55
CA THR A 436 4.66 -7.19 -36.54
C THR A 436 5.02 -8.65 -36.28
N HIS A 437 6.30 -8.96 -36.05
CA HIS A 437 6.75 -10.28 -35.69
C HIS A 437 6.12 -10.78 -34.40
N PHE A 438 6.05 -9.88 -33.38
CA PHE A 438 5.40 -10.18 -32.11
C PHE A 438 3.94 -10.60 -32.29
N ARG A 439 3.17 -9.83 -33.07
CA ARG A 439 1.74 -10.11 -33.31
C ARG A 439 1.47 -11.37 -34.10
N GLN A 440 2.43 -11.78 -34.93
CA GLN A 440 2.34 -12.99 -35.72
C GLN A 440 2.85 -14.27 -34.99
N HIS A 441 3.61 -14.10 -33.90
CA HIS A 441 4.16 -15.21 -33.14
C HIS A 441 3.07 -15.98 -32.38
N PRO A 442 3.12 -17.33 -32.25
CA PRO A 442 2.10 -18.12 -31.57
C PRO A 442 1.91 -17.80 -30.09
N LEU A 443 3.00 -17.66 -29.34
CA LEU A 443 2.93 -17.52 -27.88
C LEU A 443 2.21 -16.24 -27.39
N PRO A 444 2.36 -15.04 -27.98
CA PRO A 444 1.57 -13.88 -27.60
C PRO A 444 0.05 -14.11 -27.67
N ALA A 445 -0.44 -14.81 -28.70
CA ALA A 445 -1.86 -15.14 -28.82
C ALA A 445 -2.32 -16.09 -27.70
N TRP A 446 -1.50 -17.11 -27.40
CA TRP A 446 -1.77 -18.03 -26.30
C TRP A 446 -1.72 -17.30 -24.94
N ILE A 447 -0.71 -16.45 -24.70
CA ILE A 447 -0.59 -15.65 -23.48
C ILE A 447 -1.82 -14.75 -23.30
N GLU A 448 -2.24 -14.04 -24.35
CA GLU A 448 -3.38 -13.15 -24.29
C GLU A 448 -4.66 -13.87 -23.84
N MET A 449 -4.91 -15.07 -24.36
CA MET A 449 -6.12 -15.85 -24.06
C MET A 449 -6.03 -16.66 -22.76
N ASN A 450 -4.83 -16.98 -22.27
CA ASN A 450 -4.67 -17.78 -21.05
C ASN A 450 -4.38 -16.94 -19.79
N PHE A 451 -3.78 -15.79 -19.92
CA PHE A 451 -3.53 -14.87 -18.80
C PHE A 451 -4.42 -13.62 -18.80
N GLY A 452 -4.91 -13.17 -19.95
CA GLY A 452 -5.57 -11.88 -20.09
C GLY A 452 -7.06 -11.95 -20.32
N LEU A 453 -7.48 -12.73 -21.30
CA LEU A 453 -8.82 -12.74 -21.83
C LEU A 453 -9.46 -14.13 -21.79
N LYS A 454 -10.80 -14.12 -21.69
CA LYS A 454 -11.65 -15.28 -21.87
C LYS A 454 -12.83 -14.88 -22.75
N ASP A 455 -13.18 -15.71 -23.71
CA ASP A 455 -14.42 -15.57 -24.45
C ASP A 455 -15.60 -16.08 -23.60
N ASP A 456 -16.58 -15.24 -23.41
CA ASP A 456 -17.84 -15.54 -22.74
C ASP A 456 -18.99 -15.23 -23.71
N ASN A 457 -19.38 -16.22 -24.49
CA ASN A 457 -20.47 -16.12 -25.49
C ASN A 457 -20.29 -14.97 -26.49
N GLY A 458 -19.09 -14.82 -27.03
CA GLY A 458 -18.75 -13.79 -27.99
C GLY A 458 -18.37 -12.43 -27.37
N HIS A 459 -18.27 -12.36 -26.03
CA HIS A 459 -17.76 -11.22 -25.32
C HIS A 459 -16.45 -11.54 -24.62
N LEU A 460 -15.44 -10.71 -24.84
CA LEU A 460 -14.17 -10.85 -24.15
C LEU A 460 -14.27 -10.27 -22.75
N ILE A 461 -13.93 -11.10 -21.76
CA ILE A 461 -13.84 -10.72 -20.36
C ILE A 461 -12.42 -10.96 -19.83
N ARG A 462 -12.04 -10.24 -18.78
CA ARG A 462 -10.73 -10.43 -18.13
C ARG A 462 -10.68 -11.76 -17.41
N ARG A 463 -9.54 -12.44 -17.54
CA ARG A 463 -9.22 -13.56 -16.65
C ARG A 463 -8.76 -13.06 -15.28
N THR A 464 -8.99 -13.88 -14.27
CA THR A 464 -8.36 -13.72 -12.96
C THR A 464 -6.84 -13.85 -13.12
N PRO A 465 -6.04 -12.93 -12.56
CA PRO A 465 -4.59 -13.03 -12.61
C PRO A 465 -4.08 -14.35 -12.03
N ILE A 466 -3.14 -14.98 -12.69
CA ILE A 466 -2.49 -16.22 -12.26
C ILE A 466 -0.97 -16.04 -12.23
N ALA A 467 -0.28 -16.90 -11.49
CA ALA A 467 1.19 -16.91 -11.49
C ALA A 467 1.75 -17.39 -12.83
N ILE A 468 2.92 -16.89 -13.21
CA ILE A 468 3.61 -17.33 -14.44
C ILE A 468 3.92 -18.84 -14.37
N SER A 469 4.32 -19.33 -13.21
CA SER A 469 4.54 -20.76 -12.95
C SER A 469 3.31 -21.62 -13.22
N THR A 470 2.11 -21.13 -12.87
CA THR A 470 0.85 -21.82 -13.19
C THR A 470 0.63 -21.90 -14.69
N GLY A 471 0.84 -20.79 -15.42
CA GLY A 471 0.75 -20.80 -16.88
C GLY A 471 1.83 -21.66 -17.54
N ALA A 472 3.04 -21.67 -16.99
CA ALA A 472 4.13 -22.53 -17.44
C ALA A 472 3.80 -24.01 -17.29
N THR A 473 3.19 -24.41 -16.17
CA THR A 473 2.71 -25.78 -15.95
C THR A 473 1.65 -26.17 -16.98
N GLN A 474 0.65 -25.28 -17.20
CA GLN A 474 -0.38 -25.52 -18.23
C GLN A 474 0.22 -25.68 -19.63
N LEU A 475 1.17 -24.84 -19.99
CA LEU A 475 1.84 -24.89 -21.28
C LEU A 475 2.71 -26.15 -21.43
N ALA A 476 3.39 -26.56 -20.35
CA ALA A 476 4.18 -27.79 -20.28
C ALA A 476 3.30 -29.05 -20.43
N GLU A 477 2.17 -29.11 -19.76
CA GLU A 477 1.17 -30.20 -19.90
C GLU A 477 0.66 -30.32 -21.34
N LEU A 478 0.38 -29.19 -22.00
CA LEU A 478 -0.09 -29.17 -23.37
C LEU A 478 1.01 -29.61 -24.36
N THR A 479 2.25 -29.18 -24.18
CA THR A 479 3.29 -29.27 -25.18
C THR A 479 4.29 -30.42 -24.94
N GLY A 480 4.38 -30.89 -23.67
CA GLY A 480 5.34 -31.93 -23.28
C GLY A 480 6.75 -31.41 -23.06
N HIS A 481 6.97 -30.11 -23.06
CA HIS A 481 8.25 -29.48 -22.70
C HIS A 481 8.40 -29.37 -21.15
N LEU A 482 9.62 -29.08 -20.67
CA LEU A 482 9.89 -28.87 -19.27
C LEU A 482 9.19 -27.59 -18.77
N VAL A 483 8.67 -27.60 -17.55
CA VAL A 483 8.02 -26.44 -16.94
C VAL A 483 8.97 -25.24 -16.90
N SER A 484 10.26 -25.45 -16.59
CA SER A 484 11.28 -24.40 -16.56
C SER A 484 11.53 -23.76 -17.93
N GLU A 485 11.51 -24.56 -19.00
CA GLU A 485 11.63 -24.03 -20.37
C GLU A 485 10.42 -23.20 -20.76
N CYS A 486 9.23 -23.67 -20.42
CA CYS A 486 7.99 -22.93 -20.64
C CYS A 486 7.96 -21.61 -19.86
N GLU A 487 8.39 -21.61 -18.59
CA GLU A 487 8.42 -20.42 -17.75
C GLU A 487 9.40 -19.37 -18.28
N GLN A 488 10.61 -19.80 -18.67
CA GLN A 488 11.59 -18.90 -19.29
C GLN A 488 11.04 -18.31 -20.60
N LYS A 489 10.45 -19.13 -21.45
CA LYS A 489 9.90 -18.68 -22.73
C LYS A 489 8.74 -17.71 -22.55
N LEU A 490 7.84 -17.94 -21.58
CA LEU A 490 6.75 -17.02 -21.26
C LEU A 490 7.29 -15.67 -20.76
N THR A 491 8.31 -15.69 -19.91
CA THR A 491 8.98 -14.49 -19.41
C THR A 491 9.59 -13.68 -20.55
N ASP A 492 10.33 -14.33 -21.44
CA ASP A 492 10.97 -13.69 -22.59
C ASP A 492 9.95 -13.07 -23.56
N VAL A 493 8.84 -13.76 -23.82
CA VAL A 493 7.75 -13.24 -24.67
C VAL A 493 7.04 -12.06 -24.02
N LEU A 494 6.82 -12.08 -22.70
CA LEU A 494 6.23 -10.95 -21.97
C LEU A 494 7.14 -9.71 -22.02
N LEU A 495 8.45 -9.88 -21.85
CA LEU A 495 9.42 -8.79 -21.98
C LEU A 495 9.46 -8.27 -23.44
N TRP A 496 9.38 -9.14 -24.43
CA TRP A 496 9.26 -8.74 -25.82
C TRP A 496 7.99 -7.94 -26.08
N GLY A 497 6.84 -8.39 -25.56
CA GLY A 497 5.56 -7.70 -25.67
C GLY A 497 5.58 -6.31 -25.01
N SER A 498 6.25 -6.18 -23.85
CA SER A 498 6.44 -4.90 -23.17
C SER A 498 7.29 -3.92 -24.00
N ARG A 499 8.42 -4.41 -24.56
CA ARG A 499 9.31 -3.61 -25.41
C ARG A 499 8.62 -3.09 -26.65
N THR A 500 7.86 -3.94 -27.34
CA THR A 500 7.12 -3.60 -28.58
C THR A 500 5.80 -2.88 -28.31
N LYS A 501 5.37 -2.77 -27.06
CA LYS A 501 4.01 -2.32 -26.67
C LYS A 501 2.89 -3.18 -27.28
N GLY A 502 3.20 -4.41 -27.67
CA GLY A 502 2.25 -5.36 -28.23
C GLY A 502 1.35 -6.00 -27.17
N LEU A 503 1.89 -6.28 -25.99
CA LEU A 503 1.13 -6.66 -24.77
C LEU A 503 1.70 -5.90 -23.59
N THR A 504 0.80 -5.31 -22.79
CA THR A 504 1.18 -4.67 -21.55
C THR A 504 0.64 -5.46 -20.37
N PHE A 505 1.45 -5.57 -19.31
CA PHE A 505 1.08 -6.32 -18.12
C PHE A 505 1.53 -5.62 -16.83
N ARG A 506 0.98 -6.10 -15.72
CA ARG A 506 1.36 -5.73 -14.36
C ARG A 506 1.67 -6.98 -13.57
N LEU A 507 2.68 -6.90 -12.71
CA LEU A 507 2.94 -7.92 -11.70
C LEU A 507 2.35 -7.44 -10.37
N HIS A 508 1.52 -8.28 -9.77
CA HIS A 508 0.97 -8.07 -8.44
C HIS A 508 1.62 -9.05 -7.48
N GLN A 509 2.31 -8.54 -6.48
CA GLN A 509 2.88 -9.37 -5.44
C GLN A 509 2.37 -8.92 -4.08
N PHE A 510 1.84 -9.87 -3.33
CA PHE A 510 1.45 -9.64 -1.96
C PHE A 510 2.64 -9.95 -1.06
N ILE A 511 3.05 -8.97 -0.27
CA ILE A 511 4.05 -9.13 0.76
C ILE A 511 3.29 -9.16 2.08
N SER A 512 3.29 -10.31 2.73
CA SER A 512 2.70 -10.46 4.06
C SER A 512 3.59 -9.76 5.07
N GLN A 513 2.97 -9.07 6.02
CA GLN A 513 3.68 -8.80 7.27
C GLN A 513 3.86 -10.16 7.94
N GLY A 514 5.09 -10.60 8.05
CA GLY A 514 5.41 -11.88 8.64
C GLY A 514 4.73 -12.01 10.00
N GLY A 515 4.07 -13.15 10.21
CA GLY A 515 3.50 -13.52 11.48
C GLY A 515 4.56 -13.74 12.55
N SER A 516 4.16 -14.31 13.64
CA SER A 516 5.07 -14.94 14.61
C SER A 516 5.26 -16.41 14.21
N VAL A 517 6.41 -16.97 14.54
CA VAL A 517 6.53 -18.42 14.60
C VAL A 517 5.72 -18.89 15.80
N TYR A 518 4.92 -19.91 15.61
CA TYR A 518 4.15 -20.54 16.69
C TYR A 518 4.73 -21.92 16.99
N ALA A 519 4.78 -22.27 18.28
CA ALA A 519 5.23 -23.58 18.69
C ALA A 519 4.43 -24.13 19.88
N THR A 520 4.39 -25.46 19.98
CA THR A 520 3.92 -26.14 21.18
C THR A 520 4.96 -26.07 22.28
N ILE A 521 4.52 -26.10 23.57
CA ILE A 521 5.44 -26.20 24.72
C ILE A 521 5.83 -27.68 24.90
N GLU A 522 6.89 -28.06 24.20
CA GLU A 522 7.50 -29.39 24.19
C GLU A 522 9.03 -29.23 24.09
N PRO A 523 9.82 -30.27 24.38
CA PRO A 523 11.26 -30.23 24.14
C PRO A 523 11.61 -29.75 22.72
N LYS A 524 12.71 -29.02 22.57
CA LYS A 524 13.11 -28.39 21.33
C LYS A 524 13.14 -29.32 20.11
N ASP A 525 13.54 -30.57 20.32
CA ASP A 525 13.61 -31.63 19.30
C ASP A 525 12.23 -32.13 18.82
N ARG A 526 11.17 -31.95 19.62
CA ARG A 526 9.84 -32.52 19.37
C ARG A 526 8.73 -31.48 19.20
N ARG A 527 8.97 -30.21 19.55
CA ARG A 527 7.97 -29.15 19.43
C ARG A 527 7.47 -29.01 17.99
N TYR A 528 6.16 -28.89 17.82
CA TYR A 528 5.55 -28.59 16.53
C TYR A 528 5.72 -27.11 16.21
N LEU A 529 6.11 -26.77 14.96
CA LEU A 529 6.36 -25.42 14.50
C LEU A 529 5.42 -25.08 13.35
N THR A 530 4.89 -23.86 13.31
CA THR A 530 4.05 -23.37 12.22
C THR A 530 4.12 -21.83 12.14
N LEU A 531 3.87 -21.26 10.95
CA LEU A 531 3.63 -19.84 10.75
C LEU A 531 2.13 -19.50 10.75
N ASP A 532 1.27 -20.50 10.69
CA ASP A 532 -0.19 -20.30 10.75
C ASP A 532 -0.60 -19.82 12.14
N GLY A 533 -1.31 -18.70 12.19
CA GLY A 533 -1.78 -18.10 13.45
C GLY A 533 -2.89 -18.89 14.16
N GLN A 534 -2.77 -20.21 14.19
CA GLN A 534 -3.68 -21.12 14.91
C GLN A 534 -3.31 -21.17 16.38
N TYR A 535 -4.32 -21.40 17.23
CA TYR A 535 -4.13 -21.48 18.69
C TYR A 535 -4.05 -22.92 19.23
N SER A 536 -4.48 -23.89 18.45
CA SER A 536 -4.41 -25.29 18.81
C SER A 536 -4.11 -26.17 17.61
N THR A 537 -3.46 -27.28 17.85
CA THR A 537 -3.32 -28.38 16.88
C THR A 537 -4.49 -29.36 17.03
N THR A 538 -4.64 -30.24 16.05
CA THR A 538 -5.49 -31.43 16.21
C THR A 538 -4.96 -32.26 17.37
N GLY A 539 -5.63 -32.22 18.53
CA GLY A 539 -5.22 -32.97 19.74
C GLY A 539 -5.00 -32.13 20.99
N ASP A 540 -5.67 -30.97 21.12
CA ASP A 540 -5.69 -30.08 22.29
C ASP A 540 -4.32 -29.51 22.75
N ARG A 541 -3.31 -29.54 21.89
CA ARG A 541 -2.04 -28.87 22.14
C ARG A 541 -2.13 -27.40 21.75
N LEU A 542 -1.76 -26.50 22.67
CA LEU A 542 -1.75 -25.07 22.40
C LEU A 542 -0.49 -24.64 21.63
N LEU A 543 -0.68 -23.70 20.73
CA LEU A 543 0.39 -23.04 19.97
C LEU A 543 0.62 -21.64 20.51
N PHE A 544 1.86 -21.36 20.86
CA PHE A 544 2.27 -20.10 21.44
C PHE A 544 3.17 -19.33 20.49
N PRO A 545 2.96 -18.02 20.34
CA PRO A 545 3.86 -17.20 19.52
C PRO A 545 5.24 -17.09 20.18
N ILE A 546 6.28 -17.23 19.36
CA ILE A 546 7.69 -17.15 19.78
C ILE A 546 8.24 -15.75 19.46
N VAL A 547 9.09 -15.27 20.36
CA VAL A 547 9.93 -14.08 20.20
C VAL A 547 11.37 -14.41 20.55
N PHE A 548 12.31 -13.68 19.98
CA PHE A 548 13.74 -13.93 20.15
C PHE A 548 14.42 -12.74 20.81
N CYS A 549 15.31 -13.01 21.76
CA CYS A 549 16.17 -11.98 22.31
C CYS A 549 17.02 -11.36 21.19
N ARG A 550 16.98 -10.05 21.01
CA ARG A 550 17.73 -9.38 19.93
C ARG A 550 19.25 -9.51 20.08
N GLU A 551 19.72 -9.70 21.30
CA GLU A 551 21.15 -9.80 21.56
C GLU A 551 21.71 -11.20 21.29
N CYS A 552 21.06 -12.25 21.80
CA CYS A 552 21.58 -13.63 21.72
C CYS A 552 20.76 -14.58 20.86
N GLY A 553 19.53 -14.20 20.45
CA GLY A 553 18.67 -15.07 19.67
C GLY A 553 17.92 -16.15 20.46
N HIS A 554 18.00 -16.14 21.79
CA HIS A 554 17.30 -17.11 22.63
C HIS A 554 15.79 -16.94 22.51
N ASP A 555 15.05 -18.05 22.44
CA ASP A 555 13.62 -18.08 22.17
C ASP A 555 12.77 -18.04 23.45
N TYR A 556 11.71 -17.25 23.38
CA TYR A 556 10.70 -17.10 24.42
C TYR A 556 9.30 -17.25 23.84
N TYR A 557 8.43 -17.97 24.55
CA TYR A 557 7.01 -18.09 24.22
C TYR A 557 6.25 -16.91 24.85
N MET A 558 5.43 -16.23 24.09
CA MET A 558 4.56 -15.16 24.60
C MET A 558 3.32 -15.76 25.25
N VAL A 559 3.10 -15.44 26.51
CA VAL A 559 2.06 -16.09 27.31
C VAL A 559 1.29 -15.12 28.18
N ARG A 560 0.08 -15.54 28.49
CA ARG A 560 -0.76 -15.00 29.55
C ARG A 560 -0.92 -16.07 30.62
N CYS A 561 -0.48 -15.76 31.83
CA CYS A 561 -0.53 -16.64 32.99
C CYS A 561 -1.70 -16.25 33.88
N ASP A 562 -2.67 -17.12 33.98
CA ASP A 562 -3.80 -17.03 34.90
C ASP A 562 -3.48 -17.92 36.10
N ARG A 563 -3.16 -17.31 37.24
CA ARG A 563 -2.74 -18.03 38.44
C ARG A 563 -3.92 -18.62 39.17
N GLU A 564 -5.07 -17.97 39.15
CA GLU A 564 -6.27 -18.49 39.83
C GLU A 564 -6.75 -19.81 39.18
N ASN A 565 -6.79 -19.83 37.85
CA ASN A 565 -7.23 -21.00 37.10
C ASN A 565 -6.08 -21.99 36.76
N HIS A 566 -4.86 -21.77 37.27
CA HIS A 566 -3.67 -22.58 36.98
C HIS A 566 -3.47 -22.82 35.48
N LYS A 567 -3.60 -21.77 34.64
CA LYS A 567 -3.59 -21.90 33.19
C LYS A 567 -2.71 -20.88 32.49
N ILE A 568 -1.99 -21.35 31.48
CA ILE A 568 -1.22 -20.56 30.55
C ILE A 568 -1.95 -20.57 29.19
N THR A 569 -2.13 -19.40 28.61
CA THR A 569 -2.72 -19.23 27.27
C THR A 569 -1.79 -18.42 26.37
N PRO A 570 -1.86 -18.57 25.05
CA PRO A 570 -1.09 -17.77 24.12
C PRO A 570 -1.41 -16.27 24.24
N LEU A 571 -0.39 -15.43 24.30
CA LEU A 571 -0.53 -13.99 24.23
C LEU A 571 -0.36 -13.54 22.77
N LEU A 572 -1.45 -13.00 22.19
CA LEU A 572 -1.42 -12.55 20.82
C LEU A 572 -0.60 -11.29 20.63
N PRO A 573 0.12 -11.15 19.51
CA PRO A 573 0.88 -9.95 19.19
C PRO A 573 0.06 -8.64 19.16
N ASN A 574 -1.21 -8.75 18.82
CA ASN A 574 -2.14 -7.62 18.66
C ASN A 574 -3.30 -7.66 19.70
N ALA A 575 -3.13 -8.39 20.80
CA ALA A 575 -4.14 -8.38 21.87
C ALA A 575 -4.28 -6.95 22.40
N ILE A 576 -5.52 -6.44 22.41
CA ILE A 576 -5.87 -5.17 23.08
C ILE A 576 -5.51 -5.33 24.55
N ASP A 577 -4.85 -4.32 25.11
CA ASP A 577 -4.45 -4.32 26.51
C ASP A 577 -5.63 -4.70 27.40
N PHE A 578 -5.38 -5.70 28.25
CA PHE A 578 -6.35 -6.15 29.22
C PHE A 578 -6.50 -5.11 30.33
N ASP A 579 -7.62 -5.15 31.03
CA ASP A 579 -7.92 -4.31 32.19
C ASP A 579 -6.71 -4.32 33.17
N PRO A 580 -6.02 -3.20 33.35
CA PRO A 580 -4.84 -3.12 34.21
C PRO A 580 -5.16 -3.39 35.69
N ASP A 581 -6.43 -3.38 36.08
CA ASP A 581 -6.86 -3.62 37.46
C ASP A 581 -7.03 -5.11 37.80
N ASN A 582 -6.95 -6.02 36.81
CA ASN A 582 -6.99 -7.46 37.08
C ASN A 582 -5.59 -8.01 37.41
N THR A 583 -5.27 -8.04 38.71
CA THR A 583 -3.96 -8.50 39.24
C THR A 583 -3.72 -9.99 39.11
N GLU A 584 -4.72 -10.80 38.85
CA GLU A 584 -4.68 -12.27 38.79
C GLU A 584 -4.10 -12.81 37.49
N ILE A 585 -4.24 -12.05 36.39
CA ILE A 585 -3.73 -12.41 35.06
C ILE A 585 -2.44 -11.64 34.78
N GLN A 586 -1.36 -12.36 34.56
CA GLN A 586 -0.04 -11.80 34.29
C GLN A 586 0.40 -12.11 32.84
N GLU A 587 0.72 -11.08 32.08
CA GLU A 587 1.39 -11.23 30.78
C GLU A 587 2.90 -11.41 30.97
N GLY A 588 3.50 -12.28 30.16
CA GLY A 588 4.93 -12.55 30.27
C GLY A 588 5.46 -13.43 29.15
N TYR A 589 6.62 -13.96 29.44
CA TYR A 589 7.39 -14.79 28.52
C TYR A 589 7.80 -16.07 29.25
N ILE A 590 7.78 -17.18 28.52
CA ILE A 590 8.28 -18.46 29.03
C ILE A 590 9.43 -18.91 28.15
N THR A 591 10.48 -19.43 28.80
CA THR A 591 11.51 -20.23 28.13
C THR A 591 11.58 -21.63 28.75
N LEU A 592 11.97 -22.63 27.97
CA LEU A 592 12.14 -24.00 28.46
C LEU A 592 13.27 -24.06 29.48
N ASP A 593 13.13 -24.93 30.50
CA ASP A 593 14.19 -25.21 31.49
C ASP A 593 15.23 -26.13 30.85
N GLU A 594 16.31 -25.53 30.37
CA GLU A 594 17.41 -26.23 29.71
C GLU A 594 18.64 -26.35 30.68
N PRO A 595 19.47 -27.37 30.50
CA PRO A 595 20.74 -27.44 31.25
C PRO A 595 21.54 -26.13 31.05
N ASP A 596 22.09 -25.62 32.11
CA ASP A 596 22.96 -24.44 32.17
C ASP A 596 22.27 -23.08 31.81
N LEU A 597 20.96 -23.08 31.56
CA LEU A 597 20.26 -21.84 31.29
C LEU A 597 20.05 -21.00 32.55
N TRP A 598 19.31 -21.56 33.53
CA TRP A 598 18.92 -20.88 34.75
C TRP A 598 18.55 -21.88 35.87
N SER A 599 18.86 -21.52 37.11
CA SER A 599 18.43 -22.27 38.29
C SER A 599 17.95 -21.33 39.40
N ASP A 600 17.28 -21.85 40.40
CA ASP A 600 16.86 -21.06 41.59
C ASP A 600 18.06 -20.52 42.39
N GLU A 601 19.26 -21.14 42.25
CA GLU A 601 20.49 -20.70 42.87
C GLU A 601 21.16 -19.55 42.13
N ASP A 602 20.75 -19.27 40.86
CA ASP A 602 21.33 -18.24 39.98
C ASP A 602 20.87 -16.81 40.27
N CYS A 603 20.26 -16.56 41.44
CA CYS A 603 19.85 -15.22 41.86
C CYS A 603 21.00 -14.19 41.82
N ASP A 604 22.26 -14.67 41.97
CA ASP A 604 23.46 -13.83 41.89
C ASP A 604 23.74 -13.31 40.45
N ARG A 605 23.22 -13.96 39.43
CA ARG A 605 23.29 -13.52 38.00
C ARG A 605 22.33 -12.38 37.70
N LEU A 606 21.34 -12.11 38.57
CA LEU A 606 20.42 -11.02 38.42
C LEU A 606 21.09 -9.67 38.71
N PRO A 607 20.66 -8.57 38.06
CA PRO A 607 21.29 -7.27 38.25
C PRO A 607 21.33 -6.81 39.71
N ASP A 608 22.47 -6.32 40.16
CA ASP A 608 22.65 -5.81 41.54
C ASP A 608 21.64 -4.72 41.89
N SER A 609 21.20 -3.93 40.91
CA SER A 609 20.19 -2.89 41.06
C SER A 609 18.80 -3.42 41.50
N TRP A 610 18.57 -4.72 41.40
CA TRP A 610 17.33 -5.36 41.85
C TRP A 610 17.34 -5.75 43.32
N PHE A 611 18.53 -5.70 43.98
CA PHE A 611 18.72 -6.11 45.34
C PHE A 611 19.08 -4.92 46.26
N LYS A 612 18.88 -5.11 47.53
CA LYS A 612 19.37 -4.28 48.61
C LYS A 612 20.26 -5.11 49.52
N VAL A 613 21.31 -4.50 50.03
CA VAL A 613 22.14 -5.13 51.06
C VAL A 613 21.45 -4.96 52.43
N THR A 614 21.24 -6.05 53.12
CA THR A 614 20.64 -6.03 54.44
C THR A 614 21.68 -5.61 55.49
N LYS A 615 21.25 -5.19 56.70
CA LYS A 615 22.15 -4.82 57.82
C LYS A 615 23.09 -5.93 58.24
N ARG A 616 22.79 -7.18 57.88
CA ARG A 616 23.58 -8.39 58.18
C ARG A 616 24.49 -8.83 57.01
N GLY A 617 24.59 -8.00 55.97
CA GLY A 617 25.41 -8.30 54.78
C GLY A 617 24.76 -9.23 53.74
N GLY A 618 23.50 -9.66 53.94
CA GLY A 618 22.77 -10.49 52.99
C GLY A 618 22.21 -9.66 51.87
N ARG A 619 21.94 -10.31 50.71
CA ARG A 619 21.33 -9.73 49.49
C ARG A 619 19.85 -10.08 49.47
N GLU A 620 18.95 -9.09 49.48
CA GLU A 620 17.50 -9.28 49.41
C GLU A 620 16.89 -8.52 48.22
N PRO A 621 15.93 -9.10 47.48
CA PRO A 621 15.27 -8.41 46.40
C PRO A 621 14.54 -7.15 46.91
N GLN A 622 14.62 -6.06 46.16
CA GLN A 622 13.80 -4.89 46.44
C GLN A 622 12.34 -5.19 46.08
N GLN A 623 11.39 -4.68 46.87
CA GLN A 623 9.94 -4.91 46.71
C GLN A 623 9.44 -4.72 45.26
N LYS A 624 9.93 -3.69 44.59
CA LYS A 624 9.55 -3.37 43.21
C LYS A 624 10.05 -4.36 42.14
N TYR A 625 10.97 -5.27 42.51
CA TYR A 625 11.56 -6.26 41.60
C TYR A 625 11.23 -7.69 41.95
N ILE A 626 10.52 -7.95 43.05
CA ILE A 626 10.15 -9.33 43.48
C ILE A 626 9.43 -10.06 42.33
N ASP A 627 8.47 -9.41 41.71
CA ASP A 627 7.71 -9.95 40.56
C ASP A 627 8.53 -10.09 39.28
N ARG A 628 9.79 -9.64 39.27
CA ARG A 628 10.70 -9.72 38.11
C ARG A 628 11.66 -10.89 38.18
N ILE A 629 11.73 -11.51 39.33
CA ILE A 629 12.55 -12.72 39.51
C ILE A 629 11.92 -13.85 38.70
N PRO A 630 12.69 -14.57 37.86
CA PRO A 630 12.17 -15.68 37.08
C PRO A 630 11.52 -16.75 37.97
N GLN A 631 10.40 -17.29 37.54
CA GLN A 631 9.66 -18.28 38.33
C GLN A 631 9.59 -19.60 37.59
N LYS A 632 9.94 -20.68 38.28
CA LYS A 632 9.85 -22.02 37.71
C LYS A 632 8.40 -22.50 37.67
N LEU A 633 7.97 -22.95 36.50
CA LEU A 633 6.63 -23.51 36.26
C LEU A 633 6.77 -24.86 35.53
N ARG A 634 5.78 -25.71 35.68
CA ARG A 634 5.62 -26.90 34.84
C ARG A 634 4.29 -26.83 34.10
N ILE A 635 4.32 -27.04 32.78
CA ILE A 635 3.20 -26.76 31.93
C ILE A 635 2.89 -27.99 31.08
N LEU A 636 1.62 -28.40 31.08
CA LEU A 636 1.11 -29.43 30.20
C LEU A 636 0.87 -28.89 28.79
N SER A 637 0.77 -29.75 27.78
CA SER A 637 0.57 -29.35 26.37
C SER A 637 -0.71 -28.53 26.11
N ASN A 638 -1.70 -28.70 27.00
CA ASN A 638 -2.96 -27.94 26.98
C ASN A 638 -2.89 -26.61 27.74
N GLY A 639 -1.71 -26.21 28.23
CA GLY A 639 -1.47 -24.98 28.98
C GLY A 639 -1.78 -25.04 30.48
N THR A 640 -2.16 -26.19 31.04
CA THR A 640 -2.39 -26.29 32.47
C THR A 640 -1.07 -26.28 33.24
N ILE A 641 -0.99 -25.48 34.31
CA ILE A 641 0.14 -25.47 35.25
C ILE A 641 -0.04 -26.61 36.21
N THR A 642 1.02 -27.38 36.45
CA THR A 642 1.01 -28.52 37.37
C THR A 642 2.17 -28.46 38.39
N ASP A 643 1.92 -28.84 39.61
CA ASP A 643 2.95 -28.95 40.65
C ASP A 643 3.60 -30.35 40.70
N LYS A 644 3.08 -31.31 39.92
CA LYS A 644 3.62 -32.66 39.86
C LYS A 644 4.95 -32.70 39.12
N LEU A 645 6.01 -33.07 39.77
CA LEU A 645 7.38 -33.14 39.23
C LEU A 645 7.55 -34.10 38.05
N THR A 646 6.64 -35.07 37.91
CA THR A 646 6.68 -36.10 36.87
C THR A 646 5.86 -35.73 35.62
N GLU A 647 5.06 -34.67 35.69
CA GLU A 647 4.17 -34.25 34.61
C GLU A 647 4.58 -32.87 34.09
N GLY A 648 4.26 -32.59 32.81
CA GLY A 648 4.48 -31.30 32.18
C GLY A 648 5.96 -30.97 31.89
N ILE A 649 6.15 -29.94 31.09
CA ILE A 649 7.47 -29.44 30.70
C ILE A 649 7.91 -28.35 31.68
N PRO A 650 9.10 -28.45 32.25
CA PRO A 650 9.63 -27.40 33.10
C PRO A 650 10.03 -26.17 32.30
N CYS A 651 9.63 -25.00 32.78
CA CYS A 651 9.83 -23.72 32.13
C CYS A 651 10.14 -22.63 33.16
N TRP A 652 10.73 -21.53 32.66
CA TRP A 652 10.95 -20.31 33.43
C TRP A 652 10.04 -19.20 32.93
N PHE A 653 9.20 -18.63 33.79
CA PHE A 653 8.34 -17.51 33.51
C PHE A 653 9.02 -16.17 33.87
N VAL A 654 9.01 -15.23 32.93
CA VAL A 654 9.52 -13.86 33.06
C VAL A 654 8.36 -12.88 32.77
N LYS A 655 8.03 -12.06 33.77
CA LYS A 655 6.91 -11.12 33.70
C LYS A 655 7.20 -9.95 32.73
N LYS A 656 6.21 -9.58 31.90
CA LYS A 656 6.24 -8.37 31.03
C LYS A 656 6.23 -7.08 31.87
N PRO A 657 6.94 -5.99 31.51
CA PRO A 657 7.80 -5.88 30.33
C PRO A 657 9.10 -6.68 30.47
N PHE A 658 9.61 -7.18 29.34
CA PHE A 658 10.88 -7.93 29.29
C PHE A 658 12.02 -7.04 29.75
N ARG A 659 12.75 -7.46 30.77
CA ARG A 659 13.85 -6.67 31.34
C ARG A 659 15.19 -7.39 31.40
N PHE A 660 15.16 -8.69 31.42
CA PHE A 660 16.36 -9.49 31.60
C PHE A 660 16.27 -10.78 30.78
N CYS A 661 17.32 -11.07 30.03
CA CYS A 661 17.42 -12.31 29.25
C CYS A 661 18.15 -13.39 30.10
N LEU A 662 17.51 -14.55 30.33
CA LEU A 662 18.08 -15.63 31.12
C LEU A 662 19.29 -16.28 30.48
N ASN A 663 19.45 -16.16 29.14
CA ASN A 663 20.57 -16.76 28.42
C ASN A 663 21.80 -15.85 28.35
N CYS A 664 21.65 -14.59 27.98
CA CYS A 664 22.79 -13.65 27.80
C CYS A 664 22.93 -12.62 28.91
N GLU A 665 22.07 -12.68 29.94
CA GLU A 665 22.10 -11.84 31.15
C GLU A 665 21.99 -10.33 30.89
N ILE A 666 21.60 -9.91 29.68
CA ILE A 666 21.48 -8.49 29.36
C ILE A 666 20.25 -7.90 30.05
N LEU A 667 20.50 -6.78 30.76
CA LEU A 667 19.47 -5.95 31.35
C LEU A 667 18.96 -4.92 30.35
N HIS A 668 17.69 -5.00 30.03
CA HIS A 668 17.02 -4.04 29.17
C HIS A 668 16.37 -2.90 29.95
N ASP A 669 16.41 -1.69 29.40
CA ASP A 669 15.68 -0.55 29.96
C ASP A 669 14.16 -0.82 29.93
N GLY A 670 13.53 -0.70 31.08
CA GLY A 670 12.08 -0.92 31.21
C GLY A 670 11.20 0.13 30.50
N ARG A 671 11.76 1.26 30.09
CA ARG A 671 11.07 2.33 29.35
C ARG A 671 11.06 2.10 27.85
N LYS A 672 11.99 1.30 27.33
CA LYS A 672 12.04 0.96 25.91
C LYS A 672 10.91 0.00 25.54
N ALA A 673 10.38 0.15 24.32
CA ALA A 673 9.34 -0.72 23.79
C ALA A 673 9.81 -2.18 23.64
N GLU A 674 8.90 -3.13 23.73
CA GLU A 674 9.23 -4.58 23.69
C GLU A 674 9.90 -4.99 22.38
N PHE A 675 9.49 -4.41 21.25
CA PHE A 675 10.07 -4.73 19.94
C PHE A 675 11.55 -4.33 19.82
N THR A 676 12.07 -3.45 20.68
CA THR A 676 13.49 -3.12 20.70
C THR A 676 14.34 -4.14 21.45
N LYS A 677 13.73 -5.04 22.21
CA LYS A 677 14.35 -6.05 23.06
C LYS A 677 14.19 -7.46 22.50
N LEU A 678 13.00 -7.71 21.95
CA LEU A 678 12.58 -9.01 21.41
C LEU A 678 12.18 -8.84 19.95
N SER A 679 12.76 -9.66 19.07
CA SER A 679 12.41 -9.72 17.67
C SER A 679 11.35 -10.78 17.39
N ARG A 680 10.61 -10.58 16.31
CA ARG A 680 9.69 -11.55 15.71
C ARG A 680 10.04 -11.69 14.24
N LEU A 681 9.42 -12.63 13.55
CA LEU A 681 9.56 -12.76 12.11
C LEU A 681 9.10 -11.47 11.37
N SER A 682 8.20 -10.72 11.98
CA SER A 682 7.76 -9.39 11.54
C SER A 682 7.70 -8.44 12.72
N SER A 683 8.79 -7.79 13.00
CA SER A 683 8.86 -6.72 14.01
C SER A 683 8.67 -5.33 13.42
N GLU A 684 8.60 -5.21 12.09
CA GLU A 684 8.56 -3.95 11.36
C GLU A 684 7.13 -3.47 11.08
N GLY A 685 6.90 -2.17 11.18
CA GLY A 685 5.63 -1.54 10.82
C GLY A 685 5.42 -1.48 9.30
N ARG A 686 4.16 -1.33 8.85
CA ARG A 686 3.82 -1.17 7.42
C ARG A 686 4.60 -0.05 6.73
N SER A 687 4.83 1.06 7.43
CA SER A 687 5.56 2.20 6.90
C SER A 687 7.01 1.86 6.58
N SER A 688 7.72 1.15 7.46
CA SER A 688 9.13 0.75 7.23
C SER A 688 9.24 -0.22 6.05
N ALA A 689 8.35 -1.22 5.97
CA ALA A 689 8.32 -2.15 4.83
C ALA A 689 8.02 -1.42 3.52
N THR A 690 7.04 -0.50 3.50
CA THR A 690 6.70 0.28 2.30
C THR A 690 7.85 1.18 1.88
N THR A 691 8.51 1.85 2.82
CA THR A 691 9.66 2.71 2.52
C THR A 691 10.80 1.90 1.89
N LEU A 692 11.14 0.75 2.48
CA LEU A 692 12.19 -0.12 1.95
C LEU A 692 11.88 -0.65 0.54
N LEU A 693 10.62 -0.99 0.27
CA LEU A 693 10.19 -1.49 -1.04
C LEU A 693 10.10 -0.37 -2.10
N CYS A 694 10.01 0.90 -1.69
CA CYS A 694 9.96 2.05 -2.59
C CYS A 694 11.35 2.65 -2.88
N LEU A 695 12.36 2.38 -2.05
CA LEU A 695 13.75 2.77 -2.27
C LEU A 695 14.44 1.85 -3.28
#